data_981b13dc14873d0663b9cf421aa48888
#
_entry.id   981b13dc14873d0663b9cf421aa48888
#
_cell.length_a   1.000
_cell.length_b   1.000
_cell.length_c   1.000
_cell.angle_alpha   90.00
_cell.angle_beta   90.00
_cell.angle_gamma   90.00
#
_symmetry.space_group_name_H-M   'P 1'
#
loop_
_entity.id
_entity.type
_entity.pdbx_description
1 polymer ?
#
loop_
_entity_poly.entity_id
_entity_poly.type
_entity_poly.pdbx_seq_one_letter_code
_entity_poly.pdbx_strand_id
1 'polypeptide(L)'
;MCGIIGFSGGGNARSKQGNCESSVDIVLNGLKSLEYRGYDSSGVAYYDETDNKIKSIKKSGKLVNLSAELSCIKPVKSSIAIGHIRWATHGRPTDDNAHPHLDCSGNIAIVHNGIIENYLVLKNKLIGKGHKFITPTDSEVIAHLIEDYIKSGAKTFYEAVRLASLDLSGAFAFLAMNADEKSICAVKYGPPLVMVNKDKEIYFASDVSPLIQYSDEVIYLKNSEIAYFKEGLLKLMDFKGKPLNKTVTKIDWDASRAVKTGFSHFMQKEIFEQPSCLLDAFSSRIISVKNDGSAADSNKSDSFFSGFKIMLEDVRLTKKDIDKAGRIIITACGSSYYAGLVIKYITETLCGIPVIVEYGSEFRYENFPVSKNDIFIGISQSGETADTNSALEIAKEKKAGILSITNVPGSQITTMSDKGVIYTHAGPEIGVASTKAFTTQIMCGLLLALRIKEIKDTASVARKNLNGVNFFDEIVNIPKKAEQILFLNDSIKEIAKKYYKNTNFLYLGRGILYPIALEGALKLKEISYIHAEGYPAGEMKHGPIALVDENMPVLFLLSNNMLAPKTISNIEEIKARGGKVIAVADYEPDIDGISDIIKIPASSEVLSPILYTIPLQILAYHIAALKGTDIDQPRNLAKSVTVE
;
A
#
# COMPACT_ATOMS: atom_id res chain seq x y z
N MET A 1 10.12 -4.74 -0.23
CA MET A 1 9.42 -5.64 -1.18
C MET A 1 10.13 -5.62 -2.52
N CYS A 2 10.31 -6.77 -3.15
CA CYS A 2 11.02 -6.87 -4.43
C CYS A 2 10.13 -6.48 -5.62
N GLY A 3 10.76 -6.13 -6.75
CA GLY A 3 10.09 -5.83 -8.02
C GLY A 3 10.49 -6.83 -9.11
N ILE A 4 9.50 -7.44 -9.76
CA ILE A 4 9.68 -8.33 -10.92
C ILE A 4 9.18 -7.62 -12.17
N ILE A 5 9.91 -7.78 -13.26
CA ILE A 5 9.50 -7.43 -14.63
C ILE A 5 9.97 -8.52 -15.60
N GLY A 6 9.19 -8.81 -16.61
CA GLY A 6 9.57 -9.74 -17.68
C GLY A 6 8.89 -9.40 -18.98
N PHE A 7 9.56 -9.71 -20.07
CA PHE A 7 9.08 -9.53 -21.44
C PHE A 7 9.45 -10.71 -22.32
N SER A 8 8.54 -11.08 -23.20
CA SER A 8 8.82 -11.99 -24.32
C SER A 8 8.01 -11.57 -25.55
N GLY A 9 8.70 -11.40 -26.68
CA GLY A 9 8.06 -10.94 -27.93
C GLY A 9 9.04 -10.83 -29.10
N GLY A 10 8.59 -10.28 -30.22
CA GLY A 10 9.34 -10.21 -31.49
C GLY A 10 10.52 -9.22 -31.56
N GLY A 11 11.01 -8.74 -30.43
CA GLY A 11 12.27 -7.98 -30.33
C GLY A 11 12.20 -6.47 -30.64
N ASN A 12 11.03 -5.93 -30.99
CA ASN A 12 10.79 -4.49 -31.19
C ASN A 12 9.40 -4.11 -30.72
N ALA A 13 9.19 -4.17 -29.40
CA ALA A 13 7.92 -3.75 -28.81
C ALA A 13 7.71 -2.24 -28.98
N ARG A 14 6.48 -1.83 -29.25
CA ARG A 14 6.10 -0.42 -29.32
C ARG A 14 5.34 -0.01 -28.08
N SER A 15 5.86 0.98 -27.36
CA SER A 15 5.10 1.68 -26.33
C SER A 15 3.88 2.40 -26.95
N LYS A 16 2.89 2.78 -26.14
CA LYS A 16 1.75 3.65 -26.57
C LYS A 16 2.24 4.95 -27.24
N GLN A 17 3.46 5.39 -26.95
CA GLN A 17 4.10 6.58 -27.53
C GLN A 17 4.85 6.29 -28.85
N GLY A 18 4.84 5.03 -29.34
CA GLY A 18 5.43 4.63 -30.62
C GLY A 18 6.94 4.38 -30.59
N ASN A 19 7.61 4.44 -29.44
CA ASN A 19 9.02 4.14 -29.31
C ASN A 19 9.30 2.63 -29.47
N CYS A 20 10.33 2.30 -30.27
CA CYS A 20 10.79 0.93 -30.44
C CYS A 20 11.82 0.61 -29.35
N GLU A 21 11.55 -0.38 -28.51
CA GLU A 21 12.38 -0.75 -27.36
C GLU A 21 12.86 -2.21 -27.51
N SER A 22 14.11 -2.47 -27.12
CA SER A 22 14.60 -3.85 -27.00
C SER A 22 14.01 -4.52 -25.74
N SER A 23 14.03 -5.86 -25.68
CA SER A 23 13.55 -6.59 -24.49
C SER A 23 14.29 -6.16 -23.21
N VAL A 24 15.57 -5.84 -23.30
CA VAL A 24 16.39 -5.36 -22.19
C VAL A 24 15.98 -3.95 -21.77
N ASP A 25 15.68 -3.05 -22.74
CA ASP A 25 15.20 -1.68 -22.46
C ASP A 25 13.83 -1.70 -21.77
N ILE A 26 12.91 -2.57 -22.26
CA ILE A 26 11.59 -2.77 -21.65
C ILE A 26 11.74 -3.18 -20.20
N VAL A 27 12.58 -4.16 -19.93
CA VAL A 27 12.82 -4.65 -18.57
C VAL A 27 13.49 -3.58 -17.72
N LEU A 28 14.50 -2.87 -18.22
CA LEU A 28 15.17 -1.79 -17.48
C LEU A 28 14.21 -0.63 -17.16
N ASN A 29 13.38 -0.21 -18.13
CA ASN A 29 12.38 0.83 -17.91
C ASN A 29 11.29 0.39 -16.93
N GLY A 30 10.90 -0.89 -16.99
CA GLY A 30 10.00 -1.48 -16.00
C GLY A 30 10.61 -1.50 -14.60
N LEU A 31 11.91 -1.82 -14.46
CA LEU A 31 12.60 -1.77 -13.16
C LEU A 31 12.67 -0.34 -12.60
N LYS A 32 12.86 0.69 -13.45
CA LYS A 32 12.80 2.10 -13.01
C LYS A 32 11.44 2.43 -12.39
N SER A 33 10.36 1.94 -12.98
CA SER A 33 9.00 2.13 -12.44
C SER A 33 8.74 1.32 -11.16
N LEU A 34 9.56 0.32 -10.84
CA LEU A 34 9.47 -0.53 -9.67
C LEU A 34 10.52 -0.20 -8.58
N GLU A 35 11.38 0.80 -8.78
CA GLU A 35 12.49 1.12 -7.87
C GLU A 35 12.00 1.46 -6.45
N TYR A 36 10.77 1.97 -6.31
CA TYR A 36 10.14 2.21 -5.01
C TYR A 36 9.90 0.92 -4.20
N ARG A 37 9.96 -0.26 -4.82
CA ARG A 37 9.75 -1.56 -4.16
C ARG A 37 11.01 -2.15 -3.54
N GLY A 38 12.20 -1.72 -3.94
CA GLY A 38 13.47 -2.21 -3.41
C GLY A 38 14.65 -1.48 -4.03
N TYR A 39 15.78 -1.48 -3.36
CA TYR A 39 16.98 -0.76 -3.82
C TYR A 39 18.29 -1.39 -3.32
N ASP A 40 18.24 -2.60 -2.74
CA ASP A 40 19.43 -3.26 -2.19
C ASP A 40 20.31 -3.90 -3.27
N SER A 41 19.68 -4.40 -4.32
CA SER A 41 20.35 -4.89 -5.53
C SER A 41 19.38 -5.00 -6.69
N SER A 42 19.90 -5.03 -7.90
CA SER A 42 19.11 -5.19 -9.12
C SER A 42 19.85 -6.05 -10.16
N GLY A 43 19.11 -6.63 -11.09
CA GLY A 43 19.72 -7.36 -12.19
C GLY A 43 18.73 -7.74 -13.28
N VAL A 44 19.29 -8.11 -14.41
CA VAL A 44 18.57 -8.50 -15.63
C VAL A 44 19.20 -9.77 -16.18
N ALA A 45 18.36 -10.73 -16.61
CA ALA A 45 18.78 -11.81 -17.51
C ALA A 45 18.04 -11.68 -18.83
N TYR A 46 18.72 -11.97 -19.92
CA TYR A 46 18.17 -11.93 -21.25
C TYR A 46 18.72 -13.06 -22.11
N TYR A 47 17.91 -13.51 -23.06
CA TYR A 47 18.35 -14.46 -24.06
C TYR A 47 19.06 -13.74 -25.18
N ASP A 48 20.38 -13.98 -25.35
CA ASP A 48 21.18 -13.42 -26.44
C ASP A 48 21.03 -14.30 -27.67
N GLU A 49 20.37 -13.79 -28.71
CA GLU A 49 20.14 -14.51 -29.97
C GLU A 49 21.42 -14.74 -30.78
N THR A 50 22.51 -14.01 -30.48
CA THR A 50 23.78 -14.17 -31.15
C THR A 50 24.51 -15.41 -30.66
N ASP A 51 24.51 -15.61 -29.34
CA ASP A 51 25.22 -16.71 -28.69
C ASP A 51 24.30 -17.89 -28.36
N ASN A 52 23.00 -17.74 -28.53
CA ASN A 52 21.95 -18.67 -28.13
C ASN A 52 22.04 -19.08 -26.64
N LYS A 53 22.36 -18.13 -25.77
CA LYS A 53 22.56 -18.33 -24.33
C LYS A 53 21.85 -17.26 -23.50
N ILE A 54 21.55 -17.60 -22.25
CA ILE A 54 21.15 -16.62 -21.27
C ILE A 54 22.37 -15.87 -20.74
N LYS A 55 22.31 -14.54 -20.75
CA LYS A 55 23.27 -13.65 -20.10
C LYS A 55 22.59 -12.97 -18.93
N SER A 56 23.34 -12.77 -17.85
CA SER A 56 22.86 -12.15 -16.62
C SER A 56 23.84 -11.08 -16.15
N ILE A 57 23.27 -9.93 -15.75
CA ILE A 57 24.02 -8.79 -15.21
C ILE A 57 23.34 -8.39 -13.91
N LYS A 58 24.12 -8.31 -12.83
CA LYS A 58 23.63 -8.08 -11.47
C LYS A 58 24.50 -7.04 -10.78
N LYS A 59 23.88 -6.13 -10.02
CA LYS A 59 24.57 -5.10 -9.24
C LYS A 59 23.90 -4.90 -7.88
N SER A 60 24.72 -4.77 -6.86
CA SER A 60 24.32 -4.30 -5.55
C SER A 60 24.09 -2.78 -5.55
N GLY A 61 23.19 -2.31 -4.66
CA GLY A 61 22.79 -0.92 -4.54
C GLY A 61 21.71 -0.51 -5.52
N LYS A 62 21.55 0.80 -5.71
CA LYS A 62 20.47 1.41 -6.51
C LYS A 62 20.56 1.01 -7.99
N LEU A 63 19.42 1.06 -8.67
CA LEU A 63 19.26 0.69 -10.09
C LEU A 63 20.20 1.44 -11.04
N VAL A 64 20.67 2.64 -10.66
CA VAL A 64 21.64 3.41 -11.44
C VAL A 64 22.93 2.62 -11.68
N ASN A 65 23.36 1.76 -10.74
CA ASN A 65 24.56 0.94 -10.89
C ASN A 65 24.38 -0.11 -12.01
N LEU A 66 23.22 -0.76 -12.04
CA LEU A 66 22.88 -1.71 -13.13
C LEU A 66 22.73 -0.99 -14.47
N SER A 67 22.11 0.19 -14.50
CA SER A 67 21.93 0.98 -15.71
C SER A 67 23.28 1.42 -16.31
N ALA A 68 24.24 1.80 -15.48
CA ALA A 68 25.60 2.15 -15.91
C ALA A 68 26.30 0.95 -16.57
N GLU A 69 26.21 -0.24 -15.98
CA GLU A 69 26.81 -1.47 -16.55
C GLU A 69 26.16 -1.86 -17.88
N LEU A 70 24.82 -1.82 -17.95
CA LEU A 70 24.08 -2.12 -19.18
C LEU A 70 24.42 -1.14 -20.33
N SER A 71 24.68 0.12 -20.03
CA SER A 71 25.05 1.13 -21.03
C SER A 71 26.43 0.86 -21.70
N CYS A 72 27.29 0.09 -21.04
CA CYS A 72 28.60 -0.30 -21.57
C CYS A 72 28.51 -1.49 -22.54
N ILE A 73 27.35 -2.14 -22.68
CA ILE A 73 27.15 -3.31 -23.51
C ILE A 73 26.61 -2.87 -24.87
N LYS A 74 27.13 -3.49 -25.95
CA LYS A 74 26.61 -3.27 -27.31
C LYS A 74 25.11 -3.60 -27.36
N PRO A 75 24.33 -2.95 -28.25
CA PRO A 75 22.93 -3.31 -28.45
C PRO A 75 22.75 -4.82 -28.62
N VAL A 76 21.97 -5.44 -27.78
CA VAL A 76 21.74 -6.88 -27.73
C VAL A 76 20.49 -7.22 -28.53
N LYS A 77 20.57 -8.20 -29.43
CA LYS A 77 19.39 -8.78 -30.05
C LYS A 77 18.83 -9.84 -29.11
N SER A 78 17.68 -9.54 -28.50
CA SER A 78 17.03 -10.40 -27.52
C SER A 78 15.51 -10.32 -27.63
N SER A 79 14.85 -11.47 -27.60
CA SER A 79 13.40 -11.59 -27.63
C SER A 79 12.79 -11.88 -26.25
N ILE A 80 13.60 -12.25 -25.26
CA ILE A 80 13.15 -12.57 -23.91
C ILE A 80 14.10 -11.94 -22.90
N ALA A 81 13.53 -11.21 -21.92
CA ALA A 81 14.28 -10.69 -20.78
C ALA A 81 13.45 -10.72 -19.51
N ILE A 82 14.10 -10.95 -18.37
CA ILE A 82 13.53 -10.86 -17.03
C ILE A 82 14.42 -9.97 -16.15
N GLY A 83 13.83 -9.23 -15.24
CA GLY A 83 14.58 -8.34 -14.37
C GLY A 83 13.98 -8.29 -12.98
N HIS A 84 14.80 -7.86 -12.04
CA HIS A 84 14.47 -7.84 -10.64
C HIS A 84 15.10 -6.65 -9.91
N ILE A 85 14.35 -6.09 -8.97
CA ILE A 85 14.85 -5.20 -7.94
C ILE A 85 14.61 -5.89 -6.59
N ARG A 86 15.69 -6.05 -5.81
CA ARG A 86 15.67 -6.81 -4.58
C ARG A 86 15.57 -5.91 -3.35
N TRP A 87 14.71 -6.32 -2.44
CA TRP A 87 14.74 -6.01 -1.02
C TRP A 87 15.27 -7.25 -0.31
N ALA A 88 16.43 -7.16 0.32
CA ALA A 88 17.12 -8.33 0.87
C ALA A 88 16.42 -8.84 2.15
N THR A 89 15.88 -10.05 2.10
CA THR A 89 15.35 -10.81 3.25
C THR A 89 16.32 -11.90 3.69
N HIS A 90 16.89 -12.68 2.74
CA HIS A 90 17.85 -13.76 2.96
C HIS A 90 19.16 -13.49 2.22
N GLY A 91 20.26 -13.44 2.93
CA GLY A 91 21.59 -13.13 2.39
C GLY A 91 21.83 -11.63 2.19
N ARG A 92 23.10 -11.20 2.39
CA ARG A 92 23.52 -9.79 2.27
C ARG A 92 23.31 -9.27 0.84
N PRO A 93 23.09 -7.94 0.66
CA PRO A 93 23.00 -7.34 -0.67
C PRO A 93 24.38 -7.29 -1.34
N THR A 94 24.70 -8.33 -2.09
CA THR A 94 25.91 -8.45 -2.93
C THR A 94 25.50 -8.70 -4.37
N ASP A 95 26.43 -8.52 -5.32
CA ASP A 95 26.17 -8.80 -6.74
C ASP A 95 25.77 -10.27 -6.93
N ASP A 96 26.41 -11.22 -6.25
CA ASP A 96 26.10 -12.64 -6.35
C ASP A 96 24.69 -12.99 -5.86
N ASN A 97 24.27 -12.36 -4.73
CA ASN A 97 22.96 -12.59 -4.12
C ASN A 97 21.82 -11.82 -4.81
N ALA A 98 22.14 -10.92 -5.76
CA ALA A 98 21.14 -10.28 -6.58
C ALA A 98 20.50 -11.29 -7.54
N HIS A 99 19.22 -11.07 -7.88
CA HIS A 99 18.57 -11.81 -8.96
C HIS A 99 18.96 -11.21 -10.32
N PRO A 100 18.92 -11.99 -11.38
CA PRO A 100 18.43 -13.37 -11.54
C PRO A 100 19.39 -14.44 -11.00
N HIS A 101 18.83 -15.62 -10.64
CA HIS A 101 19.59 -16.83 -10.34
C HIS A 101 19.50 -17.81 -11.50
N LEU A 102 20.60 -18.53 -11.76
CA LEU A 102 20.73 -19.49 -12.86
C LEU A 102 20.77 -20.92 -12.31
N ASP A 103 20.39 -21.87 -13.15
CA ASP A 103 20.64 -23.31 -12.93
C ASP A 103 22.12 -23.69 -13.19
N CYS A 104 22.49 -24.95 -12.97
CA CYS A 104 23.86 -25.42 -13.23
C CYS A 104 24.32 -25.31 -14.68
N SER A 105 23.38 -25.39 -15.63
CA SER A 105 23.69 -25.36 -17.07
C SER A 105 23.71 -23.94 -17.64
N GLY A 106 23.14 -22.97 -16.95
CA GLY A 106 22.93 -21.61 -17.44
C GLY A 106 21.81 -21.49 -18.47
N ASN A 107 20.97 -22.51 -18.62
CA ASN A 107 19.85 -22.55 -19.56
C ASN A 107 18.52 -22.08 -18.96
N ILE A 108 18.46 -21.95 -17.64
CA ILE A 108 17.31 -21.48 -16.90
C ILE A 108 17.72 -20.27 -16.05
N ALA A 109 16.99 -19.17 -16.15
CA ALA A 109 17.14 -18.02 -15.26
C ALA A 109 15.82 -17.73 -14.56
N ILE A 110 15.89 -17.39 -13.27
CA ILE A 110 14.70 -17.03 -12.47
C ILE A 110 14.87 -15.68 -11.76
N VAL A 111 13.74 -14.99 -11.58
CA VAL A 111 13.59 -13.87 -10.66
C VAL A 111 12.42 -14.17 -9.73
N HIS A 112 12.55 -13.87 -8.43
CA HIS A 112 11.63 -14.33 -7.41
C HIS A 112 11.33 -13.22 -6.39
N ASN A 113 10.06 -13.09 -6.04
CA ASN A 113 9.54 -12.33 -4.91
C ASN A 113 8.93 -13.31 -3.91
N GLY A 114 9.27 -13.21 -2.65
CA GLY A 114 8.75 -14.06 -1.61
C GLY A 114 9.82 -14.73 -0.76
N ILE A 115 9.44 -15.81 -0.08
CA ILE A 115 10.33 -16.63 0.74
C ILE A 115 9.98 -18.10 0.50
N ILE A 116 10.98 -18.92 0.20
CA ILE A 116 10.85 -20.37 0.10
C ILE A 116 11.20 -20.98 1.46
N GLU A 117 10.22 -21.27 2.27
CA GLU A 117 10.39 -21.72 3.66
C GLU A 117 11.13 -23.07 3.76
N ASN A 118 10.89 -23.98 2.82
CA ASN A 118 11.54 -25.29 2.79
C ASN A 118 12.85 -25.33 1.98
N TYR A 119 13.46 -24.16 1.67
CA TYR A 119 14.62 -24.09 0.77
C TYR A 119 15.81 -24.92 1.26
N LEU A 120 16.09 -24.99 2.57
CA LEU A 120 17.21 -25.78 3.10
C LEU A 120 17.05 -27.27 2.83
N VAL A 121 15.84 -27.80 2.97
CA VAL A 121 15.53 -29.22 2.70
C VAL A 121 15.72 -29.52 1.21
N LEU A 122 15.17 -28.65 0.35
CA LEU A 122 15.30 -28.80 -1.10
C LEU A 122 16.74 -28.64 -1.55
N LYS A 123 17.47 -27.66 -1.05
CA LYS A 123 18.89 -27.41 -1.36
C LYS A 123 19.75 -28.62 -1.02
N ASN A 124 19.60 -29.21 0.17
CA ASN A 124 20.36 -30.39 0.57
C ASN A 124 20.05 -31.60 -0.33
N LYS A 125 18.79 -31.81 -0.70
CA LYS A 125 18.37 -32.86 -1.64
C LYS A 125 19.01 -32.68 -3.01
N LEU A 126 19.03 -31.46 -3.54
CA LEU A 126 19.61 -31.13 -4.85
C LEU A 126 21.13 -31.21 -4.85
N ILE A 127 21.81 -30.78 -3.79
CA ILE A 127 23.27 -30.99 -3.61
C ILE A 127 23.59 -32.50 -3.64
N GLY A 128 22.78 -33.34 -2.97
CA GLY A 128 22.93 -34.79 -3.01
C GLY A 128 22.76 -35.39 -4.41
N LYS A 129 22.08 -34.68 -5.33
CA LYS A 129 21.94 -35.05 -6.75
C LYS A 129 23.01 -34.42 -7.66
N GLY A 130 23.97 -33.67 -7.10
CA GLY A 130 25.08 -33.08 -7.82
C GLY A 130 24.87 -31.63 -8.29
N HIS A 131 23.77 -30.95 -7.89
CA HIS A 131 23.59 -29.54 -8.17
C HIS A 131 24.57 -28.67 -7.36
N LYS A 132 25.10 -27.63 -8.00
CA LYS A 132 26.07 -26.69 -7.40
C LYS A 132 25.41 -25.35 -7.16
N PHE A 133 25.27 -24.98 -5.89
CA PHE A 133 24.73 -23.69 -5.48
C PHE A 133 25.87 -22.67 -5.32
N ILE A 134 25.60 -21.45 -5.76
CA ILE A 134 26.57 -20.34 -5.74
C ILE A 134 26.23 -19.39 -4.58
N THR A 135 24.95 -19.27 -4.21
CA THR A 135 24.48 -18.29 -3.24
C THR A 135 23.84 -18.91 -1.99
N PRO A 136 23.79 -18.20 -0.87
CA PRO A 136 23.03 -18.60 0.31
C PRO A 136 21.54 -18.26 0.22
N THR A 137 21.05 -17.67 -0.89
CA THR A 137 19.64 -17.25 -1.03
C THR A 137 18.70 -18.45 -1.11
N ASP A 138 17.49 -18.27 -0.65
CA ASP A 138 16.40 -19.24 -0.79
C ASP A 138 15.92 -19.38 -2.24
N SER A 139 16.06 -18.32 -3.02
CA SER A 139 15.54 -18.23 -4.39
C SER A 139 16.25 -19.13 -5.40
N GLU A 140 17.57 -19.33 -5.24
CA GLU A 140 18.38 -20.13 -6.17
C GLU A 140 17.88 -21.57 -6.28
N VAL A 141 17.25 -22.09 -5.21
CA VAL A 141 16.69 -23.46 -5.22
C VAL A 141 15.64 -23.68 -6.32
N ILE A 142 14.92 -22.62 -6.74
CA ILE A 142 13.89 -22.71 -7.77
C ILE A 142 14.50 -23.10 -9.12
N ALA A 143 15.60 -22.45 -9.52
CA ALA A 143 16.28 -22.74 -10.80
C ALA A 143 16.79 -24.19 -10.86
N HIS A 144 17.45 -24.63 -9.79
CA HIS A 144 17.96 -25.99 -9.69
C HIS A 144 16.86 -27.07 -9.59
N LEU A 145 15.74 -26.74 -8.95
CA LEU A 145 14.61 -27.65 -8.85
C LEU A 145 13.94 -27.86 -10.22
N ILE A 146 13.77 -26.79 -11.00
CA ILE A 146 13.26 -26.88 -12.38
C ILE A 146 14.22 -27.70 -13.24
N GLU A 147 15.54 -27.46 -13.14
CA GLU A 147 16.57 -28.25 -13.84
C GLU A 147 16.50 -29.74 -13.49
N ASP A 148 16.33 -30.08 -12.19
CA ASP A 148 16.21 -31.46 -11.71
C ASP A 148 14.99 -32.15 -12.32
N TYR A 149 13.85 -31.47 -12.42
CA TYR A 149 12.64 -32.02 -13.06
C TYR A 149 12.83 -32.23 -14.57
N ILE A 150 13.52 -31.34 -15.29
CA ILE A 150 13.85 -31.54 -16.70
C ILE A 150 14.73 -32.78 -16.85
N LYS A 151 15.81 -32.90 -16.07
CA LYS A 151 16.69 -34.06 -16.05
C LYS A 151 15.97 -35.37 -15.66
N SER A 152 14.93 -35.26 -14.82
CA SER A 152 14.12 -36.40 -14.38
C SER A 152 13.01 -36.79 -15.38
N GLY A 153 12.93 -36.13 -16.55
CA GLY A 153 12.05 -36.53 -17.66
C GLY A 153 10.78 -35.72 -17.83
N ALA A 154 10.66 -34.52 -17.24
CA ALA A 154 9.57 -33.58 -17.58
C ALA A 154 9.61 -33.28 -19.08
N LYS A 155 8.46 -33.42 -19.75
CA LYS A 155 8.40 -33.36 -21.23
C LYS A 155 8.52 -31.94 -21.78
N THR A 156 8.22 -30.92 -20.98
CA THR A 156 8.23 -29.51 -21.37
C THR A 156 8.74 -28.67 -20.21
N PHE A 157 9.27 -27.49 -20.52
CA PHE A 157 9.67 -26.50 -19.51
C PHE A 157 8.50 -26.14 -18.58
N TYR A 158 7.29 -25.95 -19.15
CA TYR A 158 6.08 -25.73 -18.36
C TYR A 158 5.83 -26.85 -17.32
N GLU A 159 5.96 -28.11 -17.72
CA GLU A 159 5.74 -29.24 -16.80
C GLU A 159 6.77 -29.24 -15.67
N ALA A 160 8.03 -28.97 -15.97
CA ALA A 160 9.09 -28.86 -14.96
C ALA A 160 8.81 -27.72 -13.97
N VAL A 161 8.40 -26.53 -14.45
CA VAL A 161 8.01 -25.39 -13.60
C VAL A 161 6.81 -25.74 -12.72
N ARG A 162 5.81 -26.41 -13.29
CA ARG A 162 4.62 -26.83 -12.54
C ARG A 162 4.96 -27.81 -11.41
N LEU A 163 5.77 -28.82 -11.69
CA LEU A 163 6.20 -29.81 -10.69
C LEU A 163 7.07 -29.15 -9.61
N ALA A 164 8.00 -28.29 -9.99
CA ALA A 164 8.79 -27.51 -9.05
C ALA A 164 7.88 -26.67 -8.10
N SER A 165 6.86 -26.02 -8.68
CA SER A 165 5.93 -25.18 -7.88
C SER A 165 5.12 -25.96 -6.84
N LEU A 166 4.89 -27.25 -7.05
CA LEU A 166 4.22 -28.13 -6.09
C LEU A 166 5.11 -28.53 -4.91
N ASP A 167 6.42 -28.53 -5.09
CA ASP A 167 7.38 -28.88 -4.02
C ASP A 167 7.77 -27.66 -3.16
N LEU A 168 7.49 -26.44 -3.62
CA LEU A 168 7.80 -25.22 -2.88
C LEU A 168 6.79 -24.99 -1.75
N SER A 169 7.30 -24.55 -0.59
CA SER A 169 6.49 -24.09 0.55
C SER A 169 6.80 -22.64 0.86
N GLY A 170 5.81 -21.87 1.32
CA GLY A 170 5.90 -20.44 1.61
C GLY A 170 5.18 -19.60 0.56
N ALA A 171 5.39 -18.29 0.60
CA ALA A 171 4.79 -17.35 -0.34
C ALA A 171 5.81 -17.01 -1.44
N PHE A 172 5.45 -17.21 -2.71
CA PHE A 172 6.35 -16.97 -3.85
C PHE A 172 5.62 -16.49 -5.10
N ALA A 173 6.26 -15.60 -5.82
CA ALA A 173 5.93 -15.28 -7.21
C ALA A 173 7.24 -15.18 -8.00
N PHE A 174 7.34 -15.91 -9.11
CA PHE A 174 8.57 -15.89 -9.89
C PHE A 174 8.32 -15.92 -11.40
N LEU A 175 9.28 -15.37 -12.14
CA LEU A 175 9.42 -15.63 -13.55
C LEU A 175 10.59 -16.58 -13.77
N ALA A 176 10.39 -17.52 -14.65
CA ALA A 176 11.45 -18.43 -15.12
C ALA A 176 11.52 -18.36 -16.63
N MET A 177 12.73 -18.18 -17.19
CA MET A 177 12.98 -18.26 -18.65
C MET A 177 13.86 -19.45 -18.97
N ASN A 178 13.64 -20.04 -20.15
CA ASN A 178 14.39 -21.18 -20.65
C ASN A 178 14.97 -20.87 -22.03
N ALA A 179 16.29 -21.10 -22.19
CA ALA A 179 17.00 -20.84 -23.43
C ALA A 179 16.61 -21.85 -24.53
N ASP A 180 16.49 -23.13 -24.20
CA ASP A 180 16.27 -24.20 -25.18
C ASP A 180 14.89 -24.10 -25.84
N GLU A 181 13.84 -23.82 -25.02
CA GLU A 181 12.48 -23.64 -25.53
C GLU A 181 12.17 -22.20 -25.96
N LYS A 182 13.03 -21.23 -25.67
CA LYS A 182 12.78 -19.78 -25.85
C LYS A 182 11.43 -19.37 -25.29
N SER A 183 11.22 -19.71 -24.03
CA SER A 183 9.92 -19.55 -23.36
C SER A 183 10.07 -18.91 -22.00
N ILE A 184 8.96 -18.36 -21.49
CA ILE A 184 8.88 -17.76 -20.17
C ILE A 184 7.67 -18.30 -19.43
N CYS A 185 7.85 -18.63 -18.14
CA CYS A 185 6.79 -18.97 -17.20
C CYS A 185 6.68 -17.90 -16.13
N ALA A 186 5.45 -17.60 -15.73
CA ALA A 186 5.13 -16.78 -14.56
C ALA A 186 4.29 -17.62 -13.59
N VAL A 187 4.70 -17.68 -12.33
CA VAL A 187 4.05 -18.47 -11.28
C VAL A 187 3.69 -17.58 -10.12
N LYS A 188 2.49 -17.75 -9.56
CA LYS A 188 2.05 -16.97 -8.39
C LYS A 188 1.47 -17.84 -7.29
N TYR A 189 1.99 -17.64 -6.06
CA TYR A 189 1.46 -18.12 -4.81
C TYR A 189 1.83 -17.15 -3.67
N GLY A 190 1.02 -16.10 -3.45
CA GLY A 190 1.26 -15.03 -2.48
C GLY A 190 1.54 -13.70 -3.17
N PRO A 191 2.81 -13.28 -3.35
CA PRO A 191 3.16 -11.96 -3.89
C PRO A 191 2.49 -11.65 -5.24
N PRO A 192 2.17 -10.37 -5.52
CA PRO A 192 1.43 -9.99 -6.72
C PRO A 192 2.20 -10.27 -8.00
N LEU A 193 1.47 -10.69 -9.04
CA LEU A 193 1.97 -10.81 -10.40
C LEU A 193 0.85 -10.51 -11.40
N VAL A 194 1.14 -9.58 -12.31
CA VAL A 194 0.22 -9.04 -13.31
C VAL A 194 0.83 -9.22 -14.70
N MET A 195 0.02 -9.36 -15.72
CA MET A 195 0.50 -9.45 -17.09
C MET A 195 -0.36 -8.68 -18.09
N VAL A 196 0.26 -8.30 -19.19
CA VAL A 196 -0.35 -7.80 -20.43
C VAL A 196 0.01 -8.76 -21.54
N ASN A 197 -0.99 -9.25 -22.28
CA ASN A 197 -0.80 -10.07 -23.47
C ASN A 197 -1.37 -9.33 -24.67
N LYS A 198 -0.51 -8.88 -25.58
CA LYS A 198 -0.89 -8.05 -26.72
C LYS A 198 0.02 -8.29 -27.90
N ASP A 199 -0.54 -8.38 -29.10
CA ASP A 199 0.20 -8.41 -30.38
C ASP A 199 1.30 -9.50 -30.45
N LYS A 200 1.06 -10.69 -29.90
CA LYS A 200 2.04 -11.80 -29.74
C LYS A 200 3.21 -11.47 -28.84
N GLU A 201 3.04 -10.52 -27.94
CA GLU A 201 4.00 -10.13 -26.91
C GLU A 201 3.35 -10.31 -25.53
N ILE A 202 4.19 -10.63 -24.55
CA ILE A 202 3.79 -10.73 -23.16
C ILE A 202 4.68 -9.87 -22.28
N TYR A 203 4.05 -9.18 -21.35
CA TYR A 203 4.69 -8.38 -20.32
C TYR A 203 4.24 -8.90 -18.97
N PHE A 204 5.15 -9.12 -18.05
CA PHE A 204 4.89 -9.50 -16.68
C PHE A 204 5.44 -8.44 -15.74
N ALA A 205 4.74 -8.14 -14.65
CA ALA A 205 5.26 -7.29 -13.59
C ALA A 205 4.63 -7.65 -12.23
N SER A 206 5.34 -7.33 -11.17
CA SER A 206 4.82 -7.44 -9.81
C SER A 206 3.89 -6.28 -9.42
N ASP A 207 3.71 -5.30 -10.30
CA ASP A 207 2.82 -4.16 -10.17
C ASP A 207 2.29 -3.72 -11.54
N VAL A 208 1.18 -3.00 -11.56
CA VAL A 208 0.58 -2.49 -12.80
C VAL A 208 1.38 -1.33 -13.39
N SER A 209 2.07 -0.54 -12.54
CA SER A 209 2.75 0.70 -12.95
C SER A 209 3.67 0.57 -14.16
N PRO A 210 4.52 -0.47 -14.30
CA PRO A 210 5.36 -0.65 -15.50
C PRO A 210 4.57 -0.99 -16.76
N LEU A 211 3.36 -1.57 -16.61
CA LEU A 211 2.59 -2.14 -17.71
C LEU A 211 1.64 -1.14 -18.38
N ILE A 212 1.22 -0.09 -17.67
CA ILE A 212 0.25 0.92 -18.15
C ILE A 212 0.72 1.60 -19.44
N GLN A 213 2.03 1.75 -19.65
CA GLN A 213 2.57 2.34 -20.86
C GLN A 213 2.38 1.45 -22.11
N TYR A 214 2.13 0.15 -21.93
CA TYR A 214 1.89 -0.80 -23.03
C TYR A 214 0.41 -1.09 -23.22
N SER A 215 -0.36 -1.23 -22.13
CA SER A 215 -1.81 -1.44 -22.16
C SER A 215 -2.47 -0.94 -20.87
N ASP A 216 -3.73 -0.49 -20.98
CA ASP A 216 -4.64 -0.26 -19.86
C ASP A 216 -5.46 -1.52 -19.49
N GLU A 217 -5.32 -2.57 -20.29
CA GLU A 217 -5.94 -3.87 -20.05
C GLU A 217 -4.91 -4.84 -19.48
N VAL A 218 -5.14 -5.32 -18.25
CA VAL A 218 -4.24 -6.22 -17.54
C VAL A 218 -4.95 -7.49 -17.07
N ILE A 219 -4.18 -8.54 -16.83
CA ILE A 219 -4.64 -9.80 -16.28
C ILE A 219 -3.90 -10.07 -14.97
N TYR A 220 -4.62 -10.19 -13.86
CA TYR A 220 -4.06 -10.56 -12.56
C TYR A 220 -3.99 -12.08 -12.42
N LEU A 221 -2.80 -12.60 -12.10
CA LEU A 221 -2.66 -13.99 -11.69
C LEU A 221 -3.17 -14.17 -10.25
N LYS A 222 -3.87 -15.27 -9.99
CA LYS A 222 -4.29 -15.70 -8.65
C LYS A 222 -3.33 -16.75 -8.08
N ASN A 223 -3.46 -17.03 -6.81
CA ASN A 223 -2.66 -18.08 -6.17
C ASN A 223 -2.85 -19.44 -6.88
N SER A 224 -1.78 -20.18 -6.99
CA SER A 224 -1.70 -21.48 -7.67
C SER A 224 -1.95 -21.42 -9.18
N GLU A 225 -1.59 -20.33 -9.83
CA GLU A 225 -1.71 -20.18 -11.28
C GLU A 225 -0.35 -20.02 -11.95
N ILE A 226 -0.27 -20.54 -13.18
CA ILE A 226 0.91 -20.50 -14.05
C ILE A 226 0.51 -19.92 -15.40
N ALA A 227 1.23 -18.88 -15.84
CA ALA A 227 1.19 -18.40 -17.21
C ALA A 227 2.46 -18.87 -17.93
N TYR A 228 2.29 -19.60 -19.03
CA TYR A 228 3.37 -20.05 -19.90
C TYR A 228 3.23 -19.37 -21.26
N PHE A 229 4.31 -18.76 -21.74
CA PHE A 229 4.32 -18.07 -23.01
C PHE A 229 5.48 -18.55 -23.88
N LYS A 230 5.16 -18.91 -25.13
CA LYS A 230 6.12 -19.34 -26.14
C LYS A 230 5.62 -18.94 -27.52
N GLU A 231 6.46 -18.31 -28.34
CA GLU A 231 6.19 -18.00 -29.76
C GLU A 231 4.84 -17.28 -30.00
N GLY A 232 4.50 -16.33 -29.12
CA GLY A 232 3.26 -15.57 -29.21
C GLY A 232 2.00 -16.27 -28.68
N LEU A 233 2.15 -17.46 -28.10
CA LEU A 233 1.03 -18.25 -27.55
C LEU A 233 1.09 -18.25 -26.02
N LEU A 234 0.03 -17.75 -25.39
CA LEU A 234 -0.16 -17.79 -23.94
C LEU A 234 -1.02 -19.00 -23.56
N LYS A 235 -0.54 -19.75 -22.56
CA LYS A 235 -1.32 -20.81 -21.87
C LYS A 235 -1.41 -20.45 -20.39
N LEU A 236 -2.62 -20.48 -19.87
CA LEU A 236 -2.92 -20.23 -18.43
C LEU A 236 -3.46 -21.51 -17.82
N MET A 237 -2.87 -21.94 -16.72
CA MET A 237 -3.24 -23.20 -16.05
C MET A 237 -3.07 -23.04 -14.53
N ASP A 238 -3.78 -23.87 -13.78
CA ASP A 238 -3.52 -24.02 -12.33
C ASP A 238 -2.38 -25.02 -12.06
N PHE A 239 -1.95 -25.14 -10.81
CA PHE A 239 -0.91 -26.09 -10.39
C PHE A 239 -1.29 -27.56 -10.65
N LYS A 240 -2.59 -27.86 -10.84
CA LYS A 240 -3.07 -29.20 -11.21
C LYS A 240 -3.03 -29.43 -12.74
N GLY A 241 -2.64 -28.40 -13.52
CA GLY A 241 -2.59 -28.47 -14.98
C GLY A 241 -3.94 -28.22 -15.67
N LYS A 242 -4.95 -27.74 -14.97
CA LYS A 242 -6.26 -27.39 -15.54
C LYS A 242 -6.16 -26.05 -16.26
N PRO A 243 -6.59 -25.96 -17.55
CA PRO A 243 -6.63 -24.70 -18.27
C PRO A 243 -7.57 -23.67 -17.61
N LEU A 244 -7.16 -22.41 -17.64
CA LEU A 244 -7.89 -21.28 -17.05
C LEU A 244 -8.23 -20.25 -18.11
N ASN A 245 -9.45 -19.70 -18.00
CA ASN A 245 -9.86 -18.50 -18.72
C ASN A 245 -9.83 -17.32 -17.75
N LYS A 246 -9.25 -16.19 -18.16
CA LYS A 246 -9.14 -14.98 -17.36
C LYS A 246 -9.92 -13.83 -17.96
N THR A 247 -10.51 -13.04 -17.07
CA THR A 247 -11.06 -11.74 -17.41
C THR A 247 -9.95 -10.70 -17.42
N VAL A 248 -10.00 -9.86 -18.43
CA VAL A 248 -9.16 -8.67 -18.54
C VAL A 248 -9.75 -7.60 -17.62
N THR A 249 -8.90 -6.94 -16.86
CA THR A 249 -9.25 -5.80 -15.99
C THR A 249 -8.75 -4.52 -16.62
N LYS A 250 -9.64 -3.56 -16.85
CA LYS A 250 -9.26 -2.24 -17.33
C LYS A 250 -8.77 -1.38 -16.16
N ILE A 251 -7.65 -0.71 -16.36
CA ILE A 251 -7.03 0.19 -15.38
C ILE A 251 -7.30 1.62 -15.81
N ASP A 252 -8.03 2.36 -14.99
CA ASP A 252 -8.38 3.77 -15.24
C ASP A 252 -7.30 4.76 -14.71
N TRP A 253 -6.07 4.30 -14.52
CA TRP A 253 -4.99 5.15 -14.04
C TRP A 253 -4.28 5.85 -15.20
N ASP A 254 -4.11 7.16 -15.05
CA ASP A 254 -3.27 7.94 -15.96
C ASP A 254 -1.78 7.73 -15.62
N ALA A 255 -1.00 7.27 -16.60
CA ALA A 255 0.46 7.08 -16.48
C ALA A 255 1.18 8.39 -16.07
N SER A 256 0.62 9.57 -16.41
CA SER A 256 1.15 10.87 -16.02
C SER A 256 1.15 11.10 -14.51
N ARG A 257 0.27 10.40 -13.77
CA ARG A 257 0.21 10.48 -12.30
C ARG A 257 1.41 9.80 -11.60
N ALA A 258 2.14 8.94 -12.30
CA ALA A 258 3.31 8.23 -11.77
C ALA A 258 4.66 8.99 -11.97
N VAL A 259 4.63 10.27 -12.34
CA VAL A 259 5.81 11.13 -12.49
C VAL A 259 5.77 12.30 -11.50
N LYS A 260 6.94 12.85 -11.14
CA LYS A 260 7.04 13.91 -10.11
C LYS A 260 6.39 15.25 -10.49
N THR A 261 6.13 15.51 -11.76
CA THR A 261 5.43 16.72 -12.29
C THR A 261 5.86 18.05 -11.65
N GLY A 262 7.18 18.29 -11.56
CA GLY A 262 7.76 19.52 -11.01
C GLY A 262 8.00 19.53 -9.50
N PHE A 263 7.59 18.52 -8.76
CA PHE A 263 7.93 18.35 -7.35
C PHE A 263 9.31 17.71 -7.16
N SER A 264 9.99 18.05 -6.07
CA SER A 264 11.30 17.46 -5.75
C SER A 264 11.20 15.98 -5.38
N HIS A 265 10.12 15.59 -4.69
CA HIS A 265 9.89 14.23 -4.18
C HIS A 265 8.46 13.78 -4.48
N PHE A 266 8.26 12.45 -4.62
CA PHE A 266 6.92 11.87 -4.75
C PHE A 266 6.06 12.16 -3.52
N MET A 267 6.61 12.00 -2.32
CA MET A 267 5.88 12.31 -1.10
C MET A 267 5.33 13.74 -1.09
N GLN A 268 6.13 14.73 -1.53
CA GLN A 268 5.65 16.12 -1.63
C GLN A 268 4.47 16.23 -2.59
N LYS A 269 4.60 15.66 -3.78
CA LYS A 269 3.51 15.62 -4.77
C LYS A 269 2.25 14.98 -4.18
N GLU A 270 2.39 13.84 -3.53
CA GLU A 270 1.29 13.06 -2.94
C GLU A 270 0.60 13.81 -1.79
N ILE A 271 1.34 14.61 -1.00
CA ILE A 271 0.74 15.53 -0.02
C ILE A 271 -0.11 16.58 -0.74
N PHE A 272 0.37 17.15 -1.84
CA PHE A 272 -0.32 18.19 -2.60
C PHE A 272 -1.48 17.64 -3.45
N GLU A 273 -1.53 16.36 -3.74
CA GLU A 273 -2.65 15.71 -4.43
C GLU A 273 -3.85 15.40 -3.51
N GLN A 274 -3.72 15.52 -2.20
CA GLN A 274 -4.77 15.14 -1.26
C GLN A 274 -6.13 15.81 -1.52
N PRO A 275 -6.23 17.11 -1.87
CA PRO A 275 -7.52 17.71 -2.18
C PRO A 275 -8.25 16.99 -3.33
N SER A 276 -7.56 16.68 -4.41
CA SER A 276 -8.15 15.97 -5.56
C SER A 276 -8.47 14.52 -5.23
N CYS A 277 -7.59 13.82 -4.50
CA CYS A 277 -7.82 12.43 -4.10
C CYS A 277 -9.01 12.30 -3.12
N LEU A 278 -9.20 13.26 -2.22
CA LEU A 278 -10.36 13.31 -1.33
C LEU A 278 -11.65 13.53 -2.13
N LEU A 279 -11.63 14.40 -3.14
CA LEU A 279 -12.76 14.60 -4.03
C LEU A 279 -13.08 13.30 -4.79
N ASP A 280 -12.09 12.65 -5.38
CA ASP A 280 -12.24 11.39 -6.13
C ASP A 280 -12.81 10.26 -5.22
N ALA A 281 -12.43 10.26 -3.93
CA ALA A 281 -12.90 9.25 -2.97
C ALA A 281 -14.41 9.32 -2.70
N PHE A 282 -15.07 10.47 -2.83
CA PHE A 282 -16.50 10.60 -2.49
C PHE A 282 -17.40 11.07 -3.64
N SER A 283 -16.89 11.73 -4.69
CA SER A 283 -17.71 12.44 -5.71
C SER A 283 -18.74 11.56 -6.42
N SER A 284 -18.44 10.29 -6.68
CA SER A 284 -19.38 9.33 -7.26
C SER A 284 -20.26 8.60 -6.21
N ARG A 285 -20.01 8.83 -4.93
CA ARG A 285 -20.59 8.06 -3.82
C ARG A 285 -21.59 8.82 -2.96
N ILE A 286 -21.62 10.14 -3.10
CA ILE A 286 -22.61 11.00 -2.46
C ILE A 286 -23.50 11.57 -3.56
N ILE A 287 -24.76 11.15 -3.56
CA ILE A 287 -25.75 11.54 -4.58
C ILE A 287 -26.78 12.45 -3.93
N SER A 288 -26.96 13.66 -4.48
CA SER A 288 -28.07 14.53 -4.13
C SER A 288 -29.40 13.94 -4.65
N VAL A 289 -30.34 13.72 -3.77
CA VAL A 289 -31.70 13.27 -4.12
C VAL A 289 -32.58 14.51 -4.20
N LYS A 290 -32.97 14.91 -5.42
CA LYS A 290 -33.98 15.95 -5.61
C LYS A 290 -35.29 15.45 -4.99
N ASN A 291 -35.90 16.22 -4.11
CA ASN A 291 -37.29 16.02 -3.70
C ASN A 291 -38.15 16.26 -4.96
N ASP A 292 -38.54 15.20 -5.67
CA ASP A 292 -39.59 15.29 -6.62
C ASP A 292 -40.84 15.71 -5.85
N GLY A 293 -41.40 16.87 -6.16
CA GLY A 293 -42.47 17.54 -5.45
C GLY A 293 -43.82 16.78 -5.31
N SER A 294 -43.77 15.47 -5.09
CA SER A 294 -44.92 14.66 -4.69
C SER A 294 -45.16 14.83 -3.18
N ALA A 295 -46.30 15.36 -2.84
CA ALA A 295 -46.88 15.71 -1.57
C ALA A 295 -46.13 15.22 -0.31
N ALA A 296 -45.68 16.19 0.40
CA ALA A 296 -44.98 16.17 1.68
C ALA A 296 -45.48 15.11 2.67
N ASP A 297 -44.67 14.13 2.93
CA ASP A 297 -44.54 13.57 4.28
C ASP A 297 -43.70 14.58 5.07
N SER A 298 -44.35 15.47 5.81
CA SER A 298 -43.73 16.53 6.62
C SER A 298 -42.77 15.99 7.69
N ASN A 299 -42.74 14.69 7.91
CA ASN A 299 -41.86 13.96 8.81
C ASN A 299 -40.51 13.54 8.19
N LYS A 300 -40.28 13.70 6.86
CA LYS A 300 -39.01 13.34 6.19
C LYS A 300 -37.98 14.47 6.09
N SER A 301 -38.40 15.72 6.33
CA SER A 301 -37.49 16.89 6.25
C SER A 301 -36.43 16.93 7.34
N ASP A 302 -36.55 16.11 8.36
CA ASP A 302 -35.74 16.09 9.57
C ASP A 302 -34.78 14.90 9.67
N SER A 303 -34.63 14.08 8.62
CA SER A 303 -33.69 12.95 8.63
C SER A 303 -32.25 13.41 8.41
N PHE A 304 -31.26 12.76 9.07
CA PHE A 304 -29.82 13.00 8.88
C PHE A 304 -29.39 12.95 7.40
N PHE A 305 -30.07 12.15 6.58
CA PHE A 305 -29.83 11.97 5.14
C PHE A 305 -30.77 12.79 4.23
N SER A 306 -31.46 13.83 4.77
CA SER A 306 -32.36 14.62 3.93
C SER A 306 -31.62 15.22 2.73
N GLY A 307 -32.02 14.86 1.52
CA GLY A 307 -31.44 15.33 0.27
C GLY A 307 -30.17 14.61 -0.21
N PHE A 308 -29.67 13.58 0.49
CA PHE A 308 -28.48 12.84 0.11
C PHE A 308 -28.64 11.33 0.31
N LYS A 309 -27.88 10.56 -0.50
CA LYS A 309 -27.79 9.11 -0.41
C LYS A 309 -26.33 8.68 -0.58
N ILE A 310 -25.91 7.68 0.22
CA ILE A 310 -24.56 7.08 0.07
C ILE A 310 -24.66 5.87 -0.86
N MET A 311 -23.93 5.93 -1.97
CA MET A 311 -23.83 4.85 -2.96
C MET A 311 -22.46 4.20 -2.84
N LEU A 312 -22.42 2.99 -2.29
CA LEU A 312 -21.23 2.13 -2.28
C LEU A 312 -21.62 0.85 -3.03
N GLU A 313 -21.51 0.89 -4.37
CA GLU A 313 -22.05 -0.14 -5.28
C GLU A 313 -21.50 -1.54 -4.98
N ASP A 314 -20.23 -1.63 -4.61
CA ASP A 314 -19.58 -2.90 -4.31
C ASP A 314 -19.81 -3.39 -2.87
N VAL A 315 -20.44 -2.60 -2.00
CA VAL A 315 -20.73 -2.98 -0.61
C VAL A 315 -22.07 -3.71 -0.52
N ARG A 316 -22.02 -4.99 -0.13
CA ARG A 316 -23.13 -5.93 -0.06
C ARG A 316 -23.63 -6.18 1.35
N LEU A 317 -23.46 -5.21 2.25
CA LEU A 317 -24.01 -5.28 3.60
C LEU A 317 -25.54 -5.12 3.54
N THR A 318 -26.24 -6.06 4.14
CA THR A 318 -27.69 -6.00 4.30
C THR A 318 -28.06 -5.55 5.70
N LYS A 319 -29.34 -5.10 5.87
CA LYS A 319 -29.87 -4.80 7.23
C LYS A 319 -29.71 -6.00 8.19
N LYS A 320 -29.92 -7.21 7.67
CA LYS A 320 -29.76 -8.45 8.46
C LYS A 320 -28.31 -8.67 8.93
N ASP A 321 -27.31 -8.32 8.10
CA ASP A 321 -25.91 -8.42 8.51
C ASP A 321 -25.64 -7.44 9.65
N ILE A 322 -26.10 -6.19 9.54
CA ILE A 322 -25.88 -5.14 10.53
C ILE A 322 -26.64 -5.41 11.83
N ASP A 323 -27.90 -5.84 11.76
CA ASP A 323 -28.71 -6.15 12.95
C ASP A 323 -28.16 -7.34 13.74
N LYS A 324 -27.47 -8.26 13.08
CA LYS A 324 -26.80 -9.41 13.71
C LYS A 324 -25.39 -9.13 14.17
N ALA A 325 -24.76 -8.10 13.62
CA ALA A 325 -23.39 -7.76 13.97
C ALA A 325 -23.34 -7.25 15.41
N GLY A 326 -22.71 -8.01 16.28
CA GLY A 326 -22.43 -7.57 17.66
C GLY A 326 -21.31 -6.54 17.72
N ARG A 327 -20.43 -6.56 16.71
CA ARG A 327 -19.25 -5.70 16.60
C ARG A 327 -18.69 -5.69 15.18
N ILE A 328 -17.84 -4.71 14.91
CA ILE A 328 -16.98 -4.65 13.72
C ILE A 328 -15.54 -4.88 14.17
N ILE A 329 -14.78 -5.68 13.42
CA ILE A 329 -13.35 -5.91 13.66
C ILE A 329 -12.60 -5.33 12.46
N ILE A 330 -11.63 -4.45 12.71
CA ILE A 330 -10.76 -3.87 11.69
C ILE A 330 -9.35 -4.43 11.87
N THR A 331 -8.72 -4.90 10.79
CA THR A 331 -7.32 -5.32 10.80
C THR A 331 -6.52 -4.58 9.76
N ALA A 332 -5.33 -4.17 10.13
CA ALA A 332 -4.41 -3.44 9.26
C ALA A 332 -2.99 -3.38 9.85
N CYS A 333 -2.04 -2.82 9.10
CA CYS A 333 -0.67 -2.56 9.54
C CYS A 333 -0.28 -1.09 9.28
N GLY A 334 0.65 -0.56 10.06
CA GLY A 334 1.24 0.78 9.89
C GLY A 334 0.19 1.90 9.86
N SER A 335 0.31 2.84 8.90
CA SER A 335 -0.64 3.95 8.73
C SER A 335 -2.08 3.47 8.54
N SER A 336 -2.31 2.35 7.86
CA SER A 336 -3.66 1.79 7.69
C SER A 336 -4.27 1.34 9.02
N TYR A 337 -3.47 0.88 9.99
CA TYR A 337 -3.92 0.59 11.35
C TYR A 337 -4.40 1.87 12.07
N TYR A 338 -3.65 2.98 11.93
CA TYR A 338 -4.07 4.27 12.50
C TYR A 338 -5.31 4.84 11.80
N ALA A 339 -5.46 4.64 10.49
CA ALA A 339 -6.72 4.93 9.80
C ALA A 339 -7.88 4.09 10.38
N GLY A 340 -7.63 2.81 10.66
CA GLY A 340 -8.58 1.92 11.35
C GLY A 340 -9.02 2.43 12.72
N LEU A 341 -8.09 2.96 13.52
CA LEU A 341 -8.40 3.60 14.80
C LEU A 341 -9.28 4.84 14.64
N VAL A 342 -9.05 5.68 13.62
CA VAL A 342 -9.92 6.82 13.30
C VAL A 342 -11.31 6.33 12.90
N ILE A 343 -11.37 5.32 12.01
CA ILE A 343 -12.64 4.73 11.54
C ILE A 343 -13.43 4.11 12.71
N LYS A 344 -12.75 3.54 13.71
CA LYS A 344 -13.38 3.11 14.97
C LYS A 344 -14.15 4.25 15.62
N TYR A 345 -13.49 5.39 15.90
CA TYR A 345 -14.16 6.55 16.52
C TYR A 345 -15.35 7.03 15.69
N ILE A 346 -15.20 7.12 14.38
CA ILE A 346 -16.26 7.53 13.45
C ILE A 346 -17.45 6.58 13.52
N THR A 347 -17.18 5.27 13.43
CA THR A 347 -18.24 4.24 13.38
C THR A 347 -18.97 4.12 14.71
N GLU A 348 -18.26 4.13 15.83
CA GLU A 348 -18.86 4.09 17.17
C GLU A 348 -19.73 5.33 17.42
N THR A 349 -19.25 6.53 17.01
CA THR A 349 -20.01 7.78 17.15
C THR A 349 -21.27 7.81 16.28
N LEU A 350 -21.17 7.42 15.02
CA LEU A 350 -22.27 7.53 14.06
C LEU A 350 -23.26 6.37 14.17
N CYS A 351 -22.79 5.15 14.42
CA CYS A 351 -23.60 3.93 14.32
C CYS A 351 -23.91 3.29 15.67
N GLY A 352 -23.16 3.63 16.75
CA GLY A 352 -23.28 2.97 18.05
C GLY A 352 -22.99 1.47 18.00
N ILE A 353 -22.11 1.03 17.09
CA ILE A 353 -21.65 -0.36 16.96
C ILE A 353 -20.22 -0.42 17.51
N PRO A 354 -19.91 -1.30 18.49
CA PRO A 354 -18.55 -1.47 18.99
C PRO A 354 -17.57 -1.87 17.87
N VAL A 355 -16.39 -1.24 17.84
CA VAL A 355 -15.34 -1.52 16.87
C VAL A 355 -14.05 -1.90 17.59
N ILE A 356 -13.46 -3.02 17.20
CA ILE A 356 -12.16 -3.48 17.66
C ILE A 356 -11.17 -3.28 16.51
N VAL A 357 -9.98 -2.78 16.79
CA VAL A 357 -8.93 -2.60 15.77
C VAL A 357 -7.70 -3.35 16.23
N GLU A 358 -7.23 -4.28 15.39
CA GLU A 358 -6.10 -5.14 15.69
C GLU A 358 -5.01 -5.03 14.63
N TYR A 359 -3.76 -5.17 15.05
CA TYR A 359 -2.65 -5.32 14.11
C TYR A 359 -2.78 -6.66 13.38
N GLY A 360 -2.62 -6.65 12.06
CA GLY A 360 -2.66 -7.87 11.27
C GLY A 360 -1.63 -8.90 11.71
N SER A 361 -0.42 -8.48 12.08
CA SER A 361 0.66 -9.32 12.59
C SER A 361 0.29 -10.05 13.88
N GLU A 362 -0.34 -9.35 14.83
CA GLU A 362 -0.72 -9.93 16.12
C GLU A 362 -1.96 -10.83 15.98
N PHE A 363 -3.00 -10.32 15.28
CA PHE A 363 -4.23 -11.06 15.07
C PHE A 363 -3.99 -12.46 14.47
N ARG A 364 -2.99 -12.58 13.62
CA ARG A 364 -2.63 -13.83 12.95
C ARG A 364 -2.29 -14.96 13.94
N TYR A 365 -1.67 -14.64 15.06
CA TYR A 365 -1.19 -15.60 16.06
C TYR A 365 -1.99 -15.63 17.36
N GLU A 366 -2.89 -14.69 17.53
CA GLU A 366 -3.77 -14.66 18.68
C GLU A 366 -4.97 -15.61 18.51
N ASN A 367 -5.41 -16.21 19.61
CA ASN A 367 -6.69 -16.91 19.65
C ASN A 367 -7.86 -15.93 19.75
N PHE A 368 -7.90 -14.95 18.84
CA PHE A 368 -8.94 -13.93 18.84
C PHE A 368 -10.33 -14.56 18.54
N PRO A 369 -11.35 -14.30 19.37
CA PRO A 369 -12.67 -14.91 19.20
C PRO A 369 -13.44 -14.21 18.06
N VAL A 370 -13.40 -14.76 16.87
CA VAL A 370 -14.17 -14.30 15.71
C VAL A 370 -15.48 -15.09 15.61
N SER A 371 -16.60 -14.39 15.43
CA SER A 371 -17.94 -14.96 15.20
C SER A 371 -18.34 -14.81 13.73
N LYS A 372 -19.15 -15.75 13.24
CA LYS A 372 -19.80 -15.66 11.92
C LYS A 372 -20.74 -14.45 11.75
N ASN A 373 -21.09 -13.80 12.84
CA ASN A 373 -21.92 -12.59 12.83
C ASN A 373 -21.05 -11.31 12.85
N ASP A 374 -19.73 -11.40 13.08
CA ASP A 374 -18.84 -10.25 13.04
C ASP A 374 -18.70 -9.73 11.60
N ILE A 375 -18.62 -8.41 11.44
CA ILE A 375 -18.21 -7.76 10.21
C ILE A 375 -16.72 -7.51 10.34
N PHE A 376 -15.93 -8.05 9.42
CA PHE A 376 -14.48 -7.95 9.41
C PHE A 376 -14.02 -7.02 8.29
N ILE A 377 -13.20 -6.03 8.60
CA ILE A 377 -12.73 -5.02 7.64
C ILE A 377 -11.22 -5.07 7.55
N GLY A 378 -10.69 -5.41 6.37
CA GLY A 378 -9.27 -5.29 6.07
C GLY A 378 -8.94 -3.94 5.44
N ILE A 379 -7.91 -3.23 5.94
CA ILE A 379 -7.45 -1.98 5.34
C ILE A 379 -6.01 -2.13 4.89
N SER A 380 -5.77 -1.91 3.59
CA SER A 380 -4.42 -1.95 3.02
C SER A 380 -4.35 -1.09 1.76
N GLN A 381 -3.37 -0.19 1.67
CA GLN A 381 -3.18 0.64 0.48
C GLN A 381 -2.92 -0.23 -0.76
N SER A 382 -2.00 -1.19 -0.68
CA SER A 382 -1.65 -2.08 -1.79
C SER A 382 -2.62 -3.25 -1.97
N GLY A 383 -3.35 -3.63 -0.90
CA GLY A 383 -4.14 -4.85 -0.85
C GLY A 383 -3.32 -6.15 -0.84
N GLU A 384 -1.99 -6.04 -0.68
CA GLU A 384 -1.03 -7.15 -0.74
C GLU A 384 -0.25 -7.34 0.58
N THR A 385 -0.64 -6.64 1.65
CA THR A 385 0.02 -6.74 2.96
C THR A 385 -0.20 -8.13 3.54
N ALA A 386 0.88 -8.90 3.74
CA ALA A 386 0.83 -10.31 4.12
C ALA A 386 0.02 -10.53 5.40
N ASP A 387 0.34 -9.81 6.47
CA ASP A 387 -0.34 -9.98 7.77
C ASP A 387 -1.82 -9.62 7.71
N THR A 388 -2.18 -8.53 7.02
CA THR A 388 -3.58 -8.14 6.83
C THR A 388 -4.34 -9.22 6.06
N ASN A 389 -3.75 -9.77 5.00
CA ASN A 389 -4.37 -10.83 4.20
C ASN A 389 -4.52 -12.14 4.99
N SER A 390 -3.51 -12.52 5.78
CA SER A 390 -3.60 -13.71 6.66
C SER A 390 -4.67 -13.56 7.73
N ALA A 391 -4.83 -12.38 8.32
CA ALA A 391 -5.92 -12.09 9.26
C ALA A 391 -7.30 -12.25 8.59
N LEU A 392 -7.46 -11.81 7.34
CA LEU A 392 -8.71 -11.99 6.59
C LEU A 392 -8.97 -13.47 6.23
N GLU A 393 -7.94 -14.25 5.94
CA GLU A 393 -8.07 -15.70 5.71
C GLU A 393 -8.62 -16.40 6.96
N ILE A 394 -8.07 -16.09 8.14
CA ILE A 394 -8.57 -16.60 9.41
C ILE A 394 -10.03 -16.20 9.65
N ALA A 395 -10.38 -14.94 9.40
CA ALA A 395 -11.75 -14.44 9.54
C ALA A 395 -12.72 -15.18 8.59
N LYS A 396 -12.27 -15.48 7.36
CA LYS A 396 -13.03 -16.22 6.35
C LYS A 396 -13.25 -17.67 6.78
N GLU A 397 -12.25 -18.35 7.35
CA GLU A 397 -12.39 -19.70 7.91
C GLU A 397 -13.43 -19.74 9.04
N LYS A 398 -13.49 -18.65 9.86
CA LYS A 398 -14.49 -18.47 10.92
C LYS A 398 -15.86 -18.03 10.40
N LYS A 399 -16.01 -17.85 9.07
CA LYS A 399 -17.23 -17.45 8.36
C LYS A 399 -17.74 -16.04 8.74
N ALA A 400 -16.87 -15.13 9.15
CA ALA A 400 -17.18 -13.71 9.28
C ALA A 400 -17.44 -13.07 7.91
N GLY A 401 -18.28 -12.04 7.83
CA GLY A 401 -18.49 -11.27 6.60
C GLY A 401 -17.33 -10.30 6.36
N ILE A 402 -16.65 -10.38 5.22
CA ILE A 402 -15.42 -9.63 4.96
C ILE A 402 -15.65 -8.46 4.01
N LEU A 403 -15.25 -7.27 4.45
CA LEU A 403 -15.11 -6.05 3.65
C LEU A 403 -13.63 -5.66 3.53
N SER A 404 -13.27 -4.89 2.51
CA SER A 404 -11.96 -4.26 2.47
C SER A 404 -11.99 -2.81 2.00
N ILE A 405 -11.00 -2.03 2.45
CA ILE A 405 -10.68 -0.69 1.95
C ILE A 405 -9.27 -0.77 1.35
N THR A 406 -9.16 -0.56 0.05
CA THR A 406 -7.87 -0.66 -0.67
C THR A 406 -7.78 0.33 -1.82
N ASN A 407 -6.56 0.62 -2.29
CA ASN A 407 -6.35 1.52 -3.43
C ASN A 407 -6.17 0.75 -4.76
N VAL A 408 -5.81 -0.54 -4.69
CA VAL A 408 -5.41 -1.32 -5.88
C VAL A 408 -6.50 -2.31 -6.27
N PRO A 409 -7.17 -2.10 -7.43
CA PRO A 409 -8.12 -3.08 -7.96
C PRO A 409 -7.44 -4.41 -8.27
N GLY A 410 -8.16 -5.52 -8.03
CA GLY A 410 -7.67 -6.87 -8.33
C GLY A 410 -6.59 -7.41 -7.38
N SER A 411 -6.19 -6.64 -6.35
CA SER A 411 -5.25 -7.09 -5.32
C SER A 411 -5.80 -8.26 -4.49
N GLN A 412 -4.91 -8.95 -3.76
CA GLN A 412 -5.26 -10.16 -3.01
C GLN A 412 -6.41 -9.92 -2.01
N ILE A 413 -6.39 -8.82 -1.29
CA ILE A 413 -7.44 -8.46 -0.32
C ILE A 413 -8.83 -8.43 -0.96
N THR A 414 -8.94 -8.00 -2.23
CA THR A 414 -10.21 -7.90 -2.95
C THR A 414 -10.83 -9.24 -3.25
N THR A 415 -10.01 -10.28 -3.41
CA THR A 415 -10.48 -11.64 -3.71
C THR A 415 -11.09 -12.35 -2.50
N MET A 416 -10.86 -11.84 -1.30
CA MET A 416 -11.35 -12.40 -0.05
C MET A 416 -12.61 -11.69 0.45
N SER A 417 -12.95 -10.51 -0.09
CA SER A 417 -13.98 -9.60 0.42
C SER A 417 -15.36 -9.94 -0.13
N ASP A 418 -16.06 -10.89 0.51
CA ASP A 418 -17.40 -11.34 0.11
C ASP A 418 -18.50 -10.29 0.35
N LYS A 419 -18.30 -9.37 1.30
CA LYS A 419 -19.21 -8.24 1.58
C LYS A 419 -18.86 -6.99 0.78
N GLY A 420 -17.79 -7.01 0.00
CA GLY A 420 -17.43 -5.97 -0.96
C GLY A 420 -16.11 -5.27 -0.69
N VAL A 421 -15.77 -4.37 -1.60
CA VAL A 421 -14.52 -3.59 -1.59
C VAL A 421 -14.84 -2.12 -1.74
N ILE A 422 -14.17 -1.27 -0.98
CA ILE A 422 -14.22 0.18 -1.15
C ILE A 422 -12.84 0.63 -1.64
N TYR A 423 -12.78 1.08 -2.89
CA TYR A 423 -11.55 1.61 -3.46
C TYR A 423 -11.35 3.07 -3.04
N THR A 424 -10.13 3.43 -2.64
CA THR A 424 -9.83 4.80 -2.17
C THR A 424 -9.73 5.83 -3.29
N HIS A 425 -9.51 5.38 -4.53
CA HIS A 425 -9.30 6.24 -5.71
C HIS A 425 -8.18 7.29 -5.54
N ALA A 426 -7.20 7.01 -4.66
CA ALA A 426 -6.08 7.92 -4.43
C ALA A 426 -5.08 7.98 -5.60
N GLY A 427 -5.24 7.14 -6.62
CA GLY A 427 -4.24 6.97 -7.67
C GLY A 427 -2.96 6.31 -7.15
N PRO A 428 -1.90 6.23 -7.96
CA PRO A 428 -0.63 5.63 -7.53
C PRO A 428 0.01 6.45 -6.40
N GLU A 429 0.44 5.77 -5.33
CA GLU A 429 1.22 6.33 -4.24
C GLU A 429 2.58 5.64 -4.20
N ILE A 430 3.64 6.38 -4.57
CA ILE A 430 4.98 5.87 -4.84
C ILE A 430 5.92 6.08 -3.65
N GLY A 431 5.83 7.24 -2.98
CA GLY A 431 6.57 7.50 -1.75
C GLY A 431 6.33 6.39 -0.73
N VAL A 432 7.40 5.86 -0.10
CA VAL A 432 7.27 4.75 0.85
C VAL A 432 6.38 5.12 2.02
N ALA A 433 6.58 6.31 2.61
CA ALA A 433 5.72 6.84 3.67
C ALA A 433 4.35 7.21 3.09
N SER A 434 3.27 6.64 3.64
CA SER A 434 1.91 6.87 3.16
C SER A 434 1.42 8.29 3.49
N THR A 435 0.71 8.91 2.55
CA THR A 435 0.14 10.26 2.68
C THR A 435 -1.32 10.32 2.24
N LYS A 436 -1.58 10.44 0.95
CA LYS A 436 -2.92 10.54 0.37
C LYS A 436 -3.76 9.26 0.55
N ALA A 437 -3.11 8.08 0.57
CA ALA A 437 -3.81 6.84 0.83
C ALA A 437 -4.39 6.81 2.25
N PHE A 438 -3.68 7.34 3.26
CA PHE A 438 -4.16 7.43 4.63
C PHE A 438 -5.42 8.29 4.75
N THR A 439 -5.41 9.50 4.21
CA THR A 439 -6.57 10.43 4.30
C THR A 439 -7.77 9.92 3.50
N THR A 440 -7.53 9.28 2.35
CA THR A 440 -8.62 8.65 1.57
C THR A 440 -9.16 7.37 2.21
N GLN A 441 -8.35 6.59 2.95
CA GLN A 441 -8.84 5.48 3.76
C GLN A 441 -9.81 5.97 4.85
N ILE A 442 -9.50 7.06 5.53
CA ILE A 442 -10.39 7.68 6.52
C ILE A 442 -11.70 8.13 5.84
N MET A 443 -11.62 8.79 4.69
CA MET A 443 -12.81 9.21 3.93
C MET A 443 -13.68 8.00 3.54
N CYS A 444 -13.07 6.92 3.04
CA CYS A 444 -13.79 5.68 2.71
C CYS A 444 -14.43 5.03 3.95
N GLY A 445 -13.74 5.05 5.08
CA GLY A 445 -14.28 4.56 6.36
C GLY A 445 -15.47 5.39 6.85
N LEU A 446 -15.43 6.71 6.68
CA LEU A 446 -16.54 7.60 6.96
C LEU A 446 -17.76 7.28 6.07
N LEU A 447 -17.55 7.12 4.76
CA LEU A 447 -18.62 6.74 3.83
C LEU A 447 -19.24 5.39 4.18
N LEU A 448 -18.41 4.42 4.62
CA LEU A 448 -18.89 3.13 5.10
C LEU A 448 -19.74 3.28 6.36
N ALA A 449 -19.29 4.06 7.34
CA ALA A 449 -20.04 4.32 8.56
C ALA A 449 -21.39 5.01 8.27
N LEU A 450 -21.40 5.98 7.36
CA LEU A 450 -22.63 6.63 6.89
C LEU A 450 -23.56 5.62 6.21
N ARG A 451 -23.03 4.73 5.38
CA ARG A 451 -23.83 3.68 4.72
C ARG A 451 -24.40 2.69 5.74
N ILE A 452 -23.64 2.28 6.73
CA ILE A 452 -24.11 1.41 7.82
C ILE A 452 -25.23 2.13 8.61
N LYS A 453 -25.05 3.40 8.93
CA LYS A 453 -26.05 4.22 9.59
C LYS A 453 -27.36 4.30 8.76
N GLU A 454 -27.26 4.58 7.46
CA GLU A 454 -28.40 4.64 6.55
C GLU A 454 -29.17 3.30 6.51
N ILE A 455 -28.48 2.16 6.51
CA ILE A 455 -29.10 0.82 6.51
C ILE A 455 -29.76 0.53 7.89
N LYS A 456 -29.12 0.94 8.99
CA LYS A 456 -29.61 0.72 10.37
C LYS A 456 -30.86 1.54 10.67
N ASP A 457 -30.88 2.81 10.25
CA ASP A 457 -31.88 3.81 10.64
C ASP A 457 -33.08 3.87 9.68
N THR A 458 -33.60 2.73 9.22
CA THR A 458 -34.80 2.67 8.35
C THR A 458 -36.07 3.26 8.97
N ALA A 459 -36.03 3.60 10.27
CA ALA A 459 -37.09 4.38 10.94
C ALA A 459 -36.47 5.13 12.13
N SER A 460 -36.38 6.46 12.02
CA SER A 460 -36.15 7.41 13.10
C SER A 460 -34.91 7.24 14.01
N VAL A 461 -33.81 7.87 13.63
CA VAL A 461 -32.98 8.57 14.61
C VAL A 461 -32.95 10.04 14.22
N ALA A 462 -33.85 10.76 14.83
CA ALA A 462 -33.86 12.20 14.83
C ALA A 462 -32.57 12.75 15.42
N ARG A 463 -31.94 13.68 14.67
CA ARG A 463 -31.34 14.88 15.21
C ARG A 463 -30.27 14.73 16.29
N LYS A 464 -29.03 14.66 15.89
CA LYS A 464 -28.07 15.64 16.38
C LYS A 464 -27.39 16.23 15.15
N ASN A 465 -27.86 17.39 14.72
CA ASN A 465 -27.06 18.29 13.91
C ASN A 465 -25.71 18.40 14.60
N LEU A 466 -24.65 17.97 13.95
CA LEU A 466 -23.30 18.26 14.37
C LEU A 466 -23.16 19.80 14.23
N ASN A 467 -23.49 20.53 15.28
CA ASN A 467 -23.41 22.00 15.39
C ASN A 467 -24.15 22.85 14.35
N GLY A 468 -25.31 22.40 13.81
CA GLY A 468 -26.15 23.23 12.94
C GLY A 468 -25.68 23.38 11.49
N VAL A 469 -24.59 22.74 11.09
CA VAL A 469 -24.08 22.71 9.72
C VAL A 469 -24.58 21.43 9.03
N ASN A 470 -24.96 21.53 7.76
CA ASN A 470 -25.27 20.35 6.97
C ASN A 470 -24.00 19.51 6.82
N PHE A 471 -23.99 18.32 7.39
CA PHE A 471 -22.83 17.45 7.45
C PHE A 471 -22.30 17.06 6.04
N PHE A 472 -23.20 16.92 5.06
CA PHE A 472 -22.80 16.62 3.68
C PHE A 472 -22.11 17.82 3.01
N ASP A 473 -22.53 19.05 3.30
CA ASP A 473 -21.85 20.25 2.85
C ASP A 473 -20.43 20.34 3.43
N GLU A 474 -20.24 19.89 4.68
CA GLU A 474 -18.89 19.78 5.25
C GLU A 474 -18.02 18.77 4.51
N ILE A 475 -18.53 17.57 4.19
CA ILE A 475 -17.78 16.56 3.42
C ILE A 475 -17.37 17.14 2.06
N VAL A 476 -18.31 17.77 1.35
CA VAL A 476 -18.06 18.38 0.03
C VAL A 476 -17.00 19.50 0.11
N ASN A 477 -16.89 20.19 1.25
CA ASN A 477 -15.92 21.27 1.47
C ASN A 477 -14.55 20.78 1.98
N ILE A 478 -14.39 19.50 2.36
CA ILE A 478 -13.10 18.96 2.84
C ILE A 478 -11.95 19.16 1.85
N PRO A 479 -12.09 18.90 0.53
CA PRO A 479 -11.02 19.17 -0.42
C PRO A 479 -10.54 20.62 -0.42
N LYS A 480 -11.47 21.59 -0.35
CA LYS A 480 -11.15 23.02 -0.29
C LYS A 480 -10.43 23.38 1.02
N LYS A 481 -10.85 22.82 2.15
CA LYS A 481 -10.16 23.02 3.43
C LYS A 481 -8.76 22.40 3.42
N ALA A 482 -8.61 21.21 2.80
CA ALA A 482 -7.30 20.58 2.60
C ALA A 482 -6.38 21.47 1.74
N GLU A 483 -6.90 22.07 0.65
CA GLU A 483 -6.15 23.00 -0.18
C GLU A 483 -5.69 24.24 0.61
N GLN A 484 -6.54 24.78 1.49
CA GLN A 484 -6.16 25.89 2.36
C GLN A 484 -4.97 25.56 3.27
N ILE A 485 -4.88 24.32 3.75
CA ILE A 485 -3.75 23.85 4.57
C ILE A 485 -2.47 23.78 3.73
N LEU A 486 -2.55 23.41 2.45
CA LEU A 486 -1.38 23.36 1.57
C LEU A 486 -0.73 24.73 1.38
N PHE A 487 -1.50 25.84 1.47
CA PHE A 487 -0.95 27.20 1.46
C PHE A 487 -0.08 27.52 2.69
N LEU A 488 -0.17 26.72 3.77
CA LEU A 488 0.69 26.84 4.95
C LEU A 488 2.07 26.19 4.75
N ASN A 489 2.35 25.60 3.59
CA ASN A 489 3.58 24.87 3.30
C ASN A 489 4.84 25.66 3.72
N ASP A 490 4.95 26.93 3.34
CA ASP A 490 6.14 27.72 3.61
C ASP A 490 6.24 28.13 5.09
N SER A 491 5.13 28.43 5.75
CA SER A 491 5.12 28.72 7.18
C SER A 491 5.50 27.49 8.02
N ILE A 492 5.03 26.31 7.63
CA ILE A 492 5.40 25.03 8.28
C ILE A 492 6.88 24.72 8.04
N LYS A 493 7.43 25.07 6.87
CA LYS A 493 8.86 24.96 6.58
C LYS A 493 9.71 25.83 7.54
N GLU A 494 9.25 27.05 7.86
CA GLU A 494 9.96 27.90 8.83
C GLU A 494 9.92 27.27 10.24
N ILE A 495 8.82 26.65 10.63
CA ILE A 495 8.74 25.87 11.88
C ILE A 495 9.73 24.69 11.83
N ALA A 496 9.76 23.93 10.73
CA ALA A 496 10.67 22.80 10.57
C ALA A 496 12.14 23.19 10.74
N LYS A 497 12.56 24.38 10.30
CA LYS A 497 13.93 24.92 10.50
C LYS A 497 14.33 25.05 11.97
N LYS A 498 13.37 25.24 12.86
CA LYS A 498 13.65 25.35 14.31
C LYS A 498 13.93 24.00 14.93
N TYR A 499 13.34 22.91 14.40
CA TYR A 499 13.28 21.61 15.07
C TYR A 499 14.00 20.46 14.34
N TYR A 500 14.49 20.62 13.10
CA TYR A 500 15.10 19.52 12.34
C TYR A 500 16.36 18.90 12.97
N LYS A 501 17.02 19.62 13.90
CA LYS A 501 18.20 19.14 14.63
C LYS A 501 17.87 18.33 15.88
N ASN A 502 16.62 18.37 16.35
CA ASN A 502 16.22 17.58 17.51
C ASN A 502 16.30 16.10 17.19
N THR A 503 16.59 15.29 18.19
CA THR A 503 16.73 13.82 18.07
C THR A 503 15.47 13.08 18.50
N ASN A 504 14.65 13.72 19.33
CA ASN A 504 13.41 13.16 19.86
C ASN A 504 12.25 14.12 19.65
N PHE A 505 11.03 13.57 19.60
CA PHE A 505 9.81 14.33 19.39
C PHE A 505 8.61 13.60 20.04
N LEU A 506 7.71 14.34 20.67
CA LEU A 506 6.46 13.79 21.16
C LEU A 506 5.28 14.39 20.38
N TYR A 507 4.30 13.54 20.06
CA TYR A 507 3.04 13.92 19.42
C TYR A 507 1.89 13.57 20.33
N LEU A 508 1.05 14.53 20.67
CA LEU A 508 0.00 14.35 21.66
C LEU A 508 -1.38 14.71 21.09
N GLY A 509 -2.32 13.79 21.26
CA GLY A 509 -3.71 13.97 20.85
C GLY A 509 -4.67 13.42 21.87
N ARG A 510 -5.94 13.81 21.80
CA ARG A 510 -7.02 13.24 22.59
C ARG A 510 -8.21 12.82 21.74
N GLY A 511 -8.96 11.79 22.20
CA GLY A 511 -10.10 11.27 21.46
C GLY A 511 -9.71 10.86 20.05
N ILE A 512 -10.49 11.26 19.06
CA ILE A 512 -10.27 10.92 17.65
C ILE A 512 -8.94 11.47 17.06
N LEU A 513 -8.31 12.47 17.72
CA LEU A 513 -7.02 13.01 17.30
C LEU A 513 -5.82 12.22 17.85
N TYR A 514 -6.02 11.30 18.79
CA TYR A 514 -4.93 10.44 19.26
C TYR A 514 -4.33 9.57 18.13
N PRO A 515 -5.11 8.87 17.31
CA PRO A 515 -4.55 8.16 16.15
C PRO A 515 -3.79 9.06 15.16
N ILE A 516 -4.17 10.34 15.05
CA ILE A 516 -3.46 11.31 14.19
C ILE A 516 -2.11 11.70 14.79
N ALA A 517 -2.00 11.79 16.11
CA ALA A 517 -0.72 11.96 16.80
C ALA A 517 0.22 10.76 16.55
N LEU A 518 -0.31 9.52 16.58
CA LEU A 518 0.44 8.32 16.21
C LEU A 518 0.94 8.36 14.76
N GLU A 519 0.08 8.75 13.82
CA GLU A 519 0.43 8.86 12.40
C GLU A 519 1.48 9.97 12.15
N GLY A 520 1.34 11.13 12.80
CA GLY A 520 2.34 12.21 12.70
C GLY A 520 3.71 11.78 13.22
N ALA A 521 3.76 11.10 14.36
CA ALA A 521 4.99 10.52 14.90
C ALA A 521 5.58 9.46 13.96
N LEU A 522 4.73 8.61 13.35
CA LEU A 522 5.18 7.62 12.37
C LEU A 522 5.80 8.31 11.15
N LYS A 523 5.15 9.31 10.56
CA LYS A 523 5.70 10.04 9.40
C LYS A 523 7.05 10.66 9.71
N LEU A 524 7.19 11.30 10.87
CA LEU A 524 8.47 11.92 11.24
C LEU A 524 9.58 10.87 11.38
N LYS A 525 9.35 9.76 12.09
CA LYS A 525 10.39 8.73 12.28
C LYS A 525 10.78 8.02 10.99
N GLU A 526 9.82 7.75 10.10
CA GLU A 526 10.05 7.04 8.85
C GLU A 526 11.03 7.77 7.93
N ILE A 527 10.84 9.08 7.73
CA ILE A 527 11.55 9.83 6.70
C ILE A 527 12.70 10.69 7.24
N SER A 528 12.69 11.06 8.53
CA SER A 528 13.74 11.92 9.14
C SER A 528 14.69 11.16 10.06
N TYR A 529 14.33 9.94 10.47
CA TYR A 529 15.04 9.11 11.45
C TYR A 529 15.11 9.75 12.85
N ILE A 530 14.28 10.74 13.13
CA ILE A 530 14.08 11.28 14.48
C ILE A 530 13.22 10.29 15.26
N HIS A 531 13.62 9.97 16.50
CA HIS A 531 12.78 9.17 17.37
C HIS A 531 11.54 9.96 17.77
N ALA A 532 10.38 9.55 17.28
CA ALA A 532 9.12 10.22 17.51
C ALA A 532 8.06 9.25 18.04
N GLU A 533 7.33 9.65 19.07
CA GLU A 533 6.29 8.83 19.68
C GLU A 533 4.97 9.61 19.81
N GLY A 534 3.86 8.90 19.60
CA GLY A 534 2.52 9.44 19.80
C GLY A 534 1.90 8.90 21.07
N TYR A 535 1.27 9.76 21.88
CA TYR A 535 0.57 9.38 23.10
C TYR A 535 -0.81 10.03 23.21
N PRO A 536 -1.77 9.40 23.89
CA PRO A 536 -2.91 10.13 24.41
C PRO A 536 -2.42 11.19 25.40
N ALA A 537 -2.76 12.47 25.19
CA ALA A 537 -2.20 13.56 26.02
C ALA A 537 -2.45 13.37 27.52
N GLY A 538 -3.54 12.71 27.91
CA GLY A 538 -3.83 12.38 29.30
C GLY A 538 -2.89 11.39 29.94
N GLU A 539 -2.24 10.50 29.12
CA GLU A 539 -1.34 9.45 29.59
C GLU A 539 0.08 9.97 29.86
N MET A 540 0.39 11.22 29.50
CA MET A 540 1.71 11.82 29.77
C MET A 540 2.11 11.72 31.24
N LYS A 541 1.16 11.87 32.16
CA LYS A 541 1.36 11.81 33.62
C LYS A 541 1.79 10.43 34.12
N HIS A 542 1.54 9.38 33.34
CA HIS A 542 1.76 7.99 33.74
C HIS A 542 3.09 7.43 33.24
N GLY A 543 4.09 8.31 32.97
CA GLY A 543 5.46 7.91 32.60
C GLY A 543 6.11 8.85 31.59
N PRO A 544 5.56 9.05 30.39
CA PRO A 544 6.23 9.75 29.30
C PRO A 544 6.66 11.19 29.62
N ILE A 545 6.00 11.85 30.56
CA ILE A 545 6.33 13.21 31.00
C ILE A 545 7.75 13.32 31.59
N ALA A 546 8.34 12.20 32.02
CA ALA A 546 9.73 12.14 32.51
C ALA A 546 10.76 12.46 31.40
N LEU A 547 10.35 12.35 30.11
CA LEU A 547 11.21 12.65 28.96
C LEU A 547 11.24 14.13 28.60
N VAL A 548 10.36 14.94 29.20
CA VAL A 548 10.18 16.35 28.82
C VAL A 548 11.24 17.23 29.46
N ASP A 549 12.01 17.91 28.61
CA ASP A 549 12.98 18.95 28.93
C ASP A 549 12.94 20.06 27.85
N GLU A 550 13.84 21.04 27.95
CA GLU A 550 13.96 22.16 27.00
C GLU A 550 14.40 21.73 25.59
N ASN A 551 14.87 20.49 25.39
CA ASN A 551 15.30 19.93 24.11
C ASN A 551 14.24 19.04 23.45
N MET A 552 13.15 18.73 24.17
CA MET A 552 12.06 17.88 23.69
C MET A 552 10.94 18.74 23.07
N PRO A 553 10.82 18.80 21.73
CA PRO A 553 9.63 19.35 21.10
C PRO A 553 8.41 18.45 21.33
N VAL A 554 7.31 19.07 21.74
CA VAL A 554 6.05 18.37 21.98
C VAL A 554 4.96 18.99 21.12
N LEU A 555 4.46 18.23 20.13
CA LEU A 555 3.42 18.68 19.23
C LEU A 555 2.05 18.24 19.75
N PHE A 556 1.15 19.19 19.94
CA PHE A 556 -0.23 18.97 20.35
C PHE A 556 -1.21 19.15 19.20
N LEU A 557 -2.20 18.27 19.14
CA LEU A 557 -3.38 18.40 18.28
C LEU A 557 -4.52 18.95 19.14
N LEU A 558 -4.92 20.19 18.86
CA LEU A 558 -5.84 20.96 19.69
C LEU A 558 -7.08 21.38 18.86
N SER A 559 -8.20 20.73 19.09
CA SER A 559 -9.48 21.04 18.44
C SER A 559 -10.44 21.73 19.39
N ASN A 560 -11.24 22.66 18.84
CA ASN A 560 -12.29 23.37 19.58
C ASN A 560 -13.48 22.45 19.87
N ASN A 561 -13.30 21.52 20.80
CA ASN A 561 -14.32 20.57 21.22
C ASN A 561 -14.34 20.43 22.75
N MET A 562 -15.17 19.53 23.27
CA MET A 562 -15.29 19.28 24.72
C MET A 562 -13.98 18.84 25.40
N LEU A 563 -12.99 18.36 24.65
CA LEU A 563 -11.69 17.94 25.16
C LEU A 563 -10.67 19.09 25.18
N ALA A 564 -10.96 20.24 24.57
CA ALA A 564 -10.03 21.37 24.49
C ALA A 564 -9.52 21.81 25.88
N PRO A 565 -10.36 22.03 26.92
CA PRO A 565 -9.86 22.43 28.25
C PRO A 565 -8.91 21.38 28.86
N LYS A 566 -9.14 20.10 28.60
CA LYS A 566 -8.28 19.01 29.08
C LYS A 566 -6.94 18.95 28.35
N THR A 567 -6.95 19.21 27.03
CA THR A 567 -5.72 19.29 26.23
C THR A 567 -4.89 20.52 26.62
N ILE A 568 -5.54 21.66 26.87
CA ILE A 568 -4.89 22.86 27.39
C ILE A 568 -4.19 22.58 28.73
N SER A 569 -4.86 21.90 29.66
CA SER A 569 -4.24 21.51 30.94
C SER A 569 -2.98 20.65 30.73
N ASN A 570 -3.00 19.73 29.73
CA ASN A 570 -1.79 18.95 29.42
C ASN A 570 -0.68 19.81 28.79
N ILE A 571 -1.00 20.83 28.01
CA ILE A 571 -0.02 21.79 27.48
C ILE A 571 0.66 22.52 28.62
N GLU A 572 -0.10 23.02 29.62
CA GLU A 572 0.47 23.70 30.79
C GLU A 572 1.41 22.78 31.59
N GLU A 573 1.11 21.50 31.71
CA GLU A 573 1.97 20.53 32.37
C GLU A 573 3.32 20.34 31.67
N ILE A 574 3.34 20.37 30.33
CA ILE A 574 4.57 20.29 29.51
C ILE A 574 5.37 21.58 29.63
N LYS A 575 4.71 22.74 29.54
CA LYS A 575 5.35 24.05 29.70
C LYS A 575 6.02 24.21 31.06
N ALA A 576 5.37 23.76 32.14
CA ALA A 576 5.92 23.81 33.49
C ALA A 576 7.23 23.03 33.65
N ARG A 577 7.60 22.16 32.69
CA ARG A 577 8.83 21.37 32.64
C ARG A 577 9.82 21.86 31.58
N GLY A 578 9.56 23.03 31.01
CA GLY A 578 10.43 23.63 29.99
C GLY A 578 10.24 23.05 28.58
N GLY A 579 9.28 22.14 28.35
CA GLY A 579 9.04 21.54 27.04
C GLY A 579 8.60 22.58 25.99
N LYS A 580 9.13 22.48 24.77
CA LYS A 580 8.78 23.36 23.66
C LYS A 580 7.49 22.88 22.98
N VAL A 581 6.42 23.63 23.15
CA VAL A 581 5.10 23.27 22.64
C VAL A 581 4.89 23.79 21.22
N ILE A 582 4.55 22.88 20.31
CA ILE A 582 4.03 23.18 18.96
C ILE A 582 2.56 22.78 18.95
N ALA A 583 1.66 23.65 18.50
CA ALA A 583 0.23 23.34 18.41
C ALA A 583 -0.23 23.32 16.95
N VAL A 584 -0.98 22.28 16.56
CA VAL A 584 -1.84 22.32 15.38
C VAL A 584 -3.25 22.54 15.88
N ALA A 585 -3.89 23.67 15.52
CA ALA A 585 -5.17 24.08 16.09
C ALA A 585 -6.16 24.56 15.02
N ASP A 586 -7.44 24.24 15.21
CA ASP A 586 -8.55 24.71 14.35
C ASP A 586 -9.23 26.00 14.88
N TYR A 587 -8.65 26.58 15.91
CA TYR A 587 -9.05 27.86 16.52
C TYR A 587 -7.82 28.57 17.08
N GLU A 588 -7.98 29.81 17.56
CA GLU A 588 -6.92 30.54 18.28
C GLU A 588 -6.99 30.15 19.75
N PRO A 589 -6.04 29.37 20.27
CA PRO A 589 -6.04 29.01 21.67
C PRO A 589 -5.57 30.21 22.51
N ASP A 590 -6.33 30.53 23.56
CA ASP A 590 -5.93 31.52 24.57
C ASP A 590 -4.94 30.88 25.57
N ILE A 591 -3.69 30.70 25.11
CA ILE A 591 -2.62 30.07 25.88
C ILE A 591 -1.30 30.79 25.61
N ASP A 592 -0.74 31.41 26.63
CA ASP A 592 0.59 31.99 26.54
C ASP A 592 1.68 30.91 26.41
N GLY A 593 2.79 31.25 25.76
CA GLY A 593 4.01 30.42 25.77
C GLY A 593 3.94 29.16 24.89
N ILE A 594 3.03 29.08 23.92
CA ILE A 594 3.14 28.13 22.81
C ILE A 594 4.24 28.65 21.88
N SER A 595 5.21 27.79 21.57
CA SER A 595 6.38 28.17 20.76
C SER A 595 6.04 28.42 19.29
N ASP A 596 5.16 27.58 18.73
CA ASP A 596 4.68 27.68 17.34
C ASP A 596 3.24 27.18 17.21
N ILE A 597 2.43 27.87 16.41
CA ILE A 597 1.05 27.47 16.10
C ILE A 597 0.88 27.29 14.60
N ILE A 598 0.34 26.14 14.20
CA ILE A 598 -0.12 25.87 12.85
C ILE A 598 -1.65 25.91 12.87
N LYS A 599 -2.22 27.01 12.37
CA LYS A 599 -3.68 27.23 12.36
C LYS A 599 -4.28 26.61 11.11
N ILE A 600 -5.25 25.73 11.30
CA ILE A 600 -5.96 25.04 10.23
C ILE A 600 -7.45 25.39 10.20
N PRO A 601 -8.17 25.17 9.08
CA PRO A 601 -9.61 25.35 9.02
C PRO A 601 -10.36 24.44 9.99
N ALA A 602 -11.34 24.96 10.70
CA ALA A 602 -12.22 24.19 11.58
C ALA A 602 -13.11 23.22 10.78
N SER A 603 -13.43 22.07 11.38
CA SER A 603 -14.33 21.04 10.83
C SER A 603 -15.03 20.30 11.95
N SER A 604 -16.09 19.52 11.61
CA SER A 604 -16.70 18.61 12.57
C SER A 604 -15.70 17.57 13.08
N GLU A 605 -15.93 17.07 14.28
CA GLU A 605 -15.02 16.16 14.98
C GLU A 605 -14.66 14.93 14.13
N VAL A 606 -15.63 14.33 13.43
CA VAL A 606 -15.42 13.13 12.61
C VAL A 606 -14.68 13.39 11.30
N LEU A 607 -14.62 14.63 10.82
CA LEU A 607 -13.89 15.04 9.61
C LEU A 607 -12.53 15.65 9.94
N SER A 608 -12.36 16.18 11.15
CA SER A 608 -11.12 16.85 11.58
C SER A 608 -9.86 16.00 11.42
N PRO A 609 -9.84 14.67 11.63
CA PRO A 609 -8.65 13.84 11.44
C PRO A 609 -7.98 14.01 10.07
N ILE A 610 -8.76 14.14 9.01
CA ILE A 610 -8.25 14.36 7.65
C ILE A 610 -7.44 15.66 7.58
N LEU A 611 -7.98 16.74 8.15
CA LEU A 611 -7.34 18.05 8.09
C LEU A 611 -6.11 18.15 9.00
N TYR A 612 -6.17 17.53 10.20
CA TYR A 612 -5.03 17.52 11.13
C TYR A 612 -3.84 16.71 10.62
N THR A 613 -4.07 15.72 9.76
CA THR A 613 -3.01 14.89 9.19
C THR A 613 -2.08 15.67 8.25
N ILE A 614 -2.64 16.53 7.40
CA ILE A 614 -1.91 17.20 6.32
C ILE A 614 -0.73 18.06 6.84
N PRO A 615 -0.90 18.94 7.85
CA PRO A 615 0.21 19.74 8.35
C PRO A 615 1.30 18.90 9.02
N LEU A 616 0.96 17.74 9.60
CA LEU A 616 1.97 16.83 10.18
C LEU A 616 2.83 16.20 9.09
N GLN A 617 2.23 15.82 7.96
CA GLN A 617 2.94 15.30 6.80
C GLN A 617 3.87 16.36 6.20
N ILE A 618 3.41 17.61 6.06
CA ILE A 618 4.21 18.76 5.58
C ILE A 618 5.39 19.01 6.52
N LEU A 619 5.16 19.01 7.84
CA LEU A 619 6.21 19.23 8.84
C LEU A 619 7.28 18.13 8.77
N ALA A 620 6.86 16.87 8.74
CA ALA A 620 7.76 15.72 8.63
C ALA A 620 8.58 15.79 7.33
N TYR A 621 7.94 16.11 6.20
CA TYR A 621 8.59 16.30 4.90
C TYR A 621 9.70 17.37 4.97
N HIS A 622 9.40 18.56 5.49
CA HIS A 622 10.40 19.63 5.57
C HIS A 622 11.54 19.32 6.54
N ILE A 623 11.25 18.68 7.68
CA ILE A 623 12.29 18.22 8.60
C ILE A 623 13.23 17.22 7.90
N ALA A 624 12.68 16.25 7.18
CA ALA A 624 13.47 15.27 6.43
C ALA A 624 14.31 15.92 5.31
N ALA A 625 13.72 16.86 4.56
CA ALA A 625 14.42 17.61 3.51
C ALA A 625 15.60 18.42 4.08
N LEU A 626 15.41 19.08 5.22
CA LEU A 626 16.48 19.83 5.91
C LEU A 626 17.58 18.93 6.45
N LYS A 627 17.27 17.69 6.81
CA LYS A 627 18.26 16.67 7.24
C LYS A 627 18.98 16.02 6.05
N GLY A 628 18.49 16.20 4.82
CA GLY A 628 19.05 15.57 3.63
C GLY A 628 18.85 14.06 3.57
N THR A 629 17.80 13.53 4.21
CA THR A 629 17.46 12.10 4.17
C THR A 629 16.74 11.75 2.87
N ASP A 630 16.76 10.47 2.47
CA ASP A 630 15.98 9.99 1.33
C ASP A 630 14.50 9.91 1.74
N ILE A 631 13.68 10.81 1.21
CA ILE A 631 12.27 10.98 1.60
C ILE A 631 11.37 9.96 0.91
N ASP A 632 11.62 9.73 -0.38
CA ASP A 632 10.80 8.81 -1.18
C ASP A 632 11.12 7.35 -0.89
N GLN A 633 12.40 7.06 -0.55
CA GLN A 633 12.92 5.72 -0.27
C GLN A 633 13.74 5.72 1.04
N PRO A 634 13.09 5.91 2.20
CA PRO A 634 13.81 5.91 3.47
C PRO A 634 14.45 4.55 3.73
N ARG A 635 15.63 4.57 4.36
CA ARG A 635 16.39 3.36 4.65
C ARG A 635 15.57 2.34 5.45
N ASN A 636 15.76 1.06 5.14
CA ASN A 636 15.14 -0.08 5.84
C ASN A 636 13.60 -0.14 5.76
N LEU A 637 12.97 0.63 4.88
CA LEU A 637 11.53 0.61 4.68
C LEU A 637 11.16 0.19 3.24
N ALA A 638 10.03 -0.46 3.11
CA ALA A 638 9.42 -0.81 1.83
C ALA A 638 7.99 -0.28 1.78
N LYS A 639 7.51 0.10 0.59
CA LYS A 639 6.15 0.63 0.38
C LYS A 639 5.05 -0.35 0.83
N SER A 640 5.28 -1.65 0.68
CA SER A 640 4.32 -2.68 1.08
C SER A 640 5.08 -3.96 1.49
N VAL A 641 4.67 -4.56 2.60
CA VAL A 641 5.26 -5.80 3.14
C VAL A 641 4.38 -6.96 2.72
N THR A 642 4.87 -7.77 1.76
CA THR A 642 4.12 -8.90 1.17
C THR A 642 4.61 -10.26 1.64
N VAL A 643 5.58 -10.27 2.55
CA VAL A 643 6.14 -11.45 3.21
C VAL A 643 6.24 -11.17 4.69
N GLU A 644 6.23 -12.20 5.48
CA GLU A 644 6.47 -12.14 6.93
C GLU A 644 7.96 -12.05 7.24
#